data_5e3e2507a8bbe54db946f2bf8810ff2f
#
_entry.id   5e3e2507a8bbe54db946f2bf8810ff2f
#
_cell.length_a   1.000
_cell.length_b   1.000
_cell.length_c   1.000
_cell.angle_alpha   90.00
_cell.angle_beta   90.00
_cell.angle_gamma   90.00
#
_symmetry.space_group_name_H-M   'P 1'
#
loop_
_entity.id
_entity.type
_entity.pdbx_description
1 polymer ?
#
loop_
_entity_poly.entity_id
_entity_poly.type
_entity_poly.pdbx_seq_one_letter_code
_entity_poly.pdbx_strand_id
1 'polypeptide(L)'
;MAELTPMMKQYLEIKKNNPDSILFFRLGDFYEMFADDAKLASKELDLTLTSRDKDPKKSAEEKVPMCGIPYHASESYIARLIGKGYKVAICEQMEDPATAKGLVKRDIIRVVTPGTVIDAACLEDKAGNFLCGIYLDEQCAGVAFCDISTGKAHLTAFTGKERTEHVINELGRFSPAEAVVNQGAADDGDLIAALRDKFHSRVENGDRRFQFNQAEKNIRRQFGDEAFEKLPRGNPAAAMALGGLLDYLYETQKTDLSHINDLDYYEQGRFMELDLAARRNLELTETLRNKEKKGSLLWVLDKTKTPMGGRMLRSWLERPLLSVTAITRRNSAVAALVDGTIPREELIAALTGMGDMERLLGRIVYGTAGGRDLASLRAAIERLPAVKEQLSAFSDRHLASLAEELDPLEDIGSAIAQAICDEPPFSVREGGFIRDGFNEEVDRLRHILTGGKGIIAEMEAKEKERTGIRTLKIGYNKVFGYYIEVSKSFADQVPDTYIRKQTLVNGERYITQELKELENSILTASERVVALEYELFTQLREKISAQTARIQRAAAAVAEADALASFAAVAVRNRYCRPEVDESGVIEIHEGRHPVVEQMLSDALFVPNDTFMGAKEDRVAIITGPNMAGKSTYMRQVALIVLMAQMGSFVPAASARIGVVDRIFTRIGASDDLSAGQSTFMVEMTEVADILRHATKHSLLILDEIGRGTSTFDGMSIARAVLEYCADKKLLGAKTLFATHYHELTELENTLPGTVNYNIAVKTRGEDIIFLRKIVPGGADRSYGIEVAKLAGLPDKVIQRAKTVLQELEEENGVPCVAPRKENDQVSLDALGEGEVLDAIRRCQVETLTPLEAMNLIYGWKQKLT
;
A
#
# COMPACT_ATOMS: atom_id res chain seq x y z
N MET A 1 21.02 -45.14 -19.00
CA MET A 1 20.43 -43.78 -18.93
C MET A 1 20.28 -43.27 -20.37
N ALA A 2 19.06 -42.91 -20.78
CA ALA A 2 18.87 -42.31 -22.10
C ALA A 2 19.69 -41.02 -22.19
N GLU A 3 20.38 -40.83 -23.30
CA GLU A 3 21.20 -39.64 -23.54
C GLU A 3 20.31 -38.39 -23.59
N LEU A 4 20.50 -37.49 -22.60
CA LEU A 4 19.75 -36.22 -22.52
C LEU A 4 20.02 -35.36 -23.76
N THR A 5 18.97 -34.84 -24.38
CA THR A 5 19.14 -33.88 -25.51
C THR A 5 19.98 -32.68 -25.09
N PRO A 6 20.74 -32.06 -26.03
CA PRO A 6 21.53 -30.86 -25.70
C PRO A 6 20.74 -29.75 -25.03
N MET A 7 19.49 -29.55 -25.46
CA MET A 7 18.58 -28.56 -24.84
C MET A 7 18.23 -28.93 -23.40
N MET A 8 17.97 -30.21 -23.08
CA MET A 8 17.67 -30.63 -21.72
C MET A 8 18.89 -30.54 -20.80
N LYS A 9 20.11 -30.76 -21.35
CA LYS A 9 21.37 -30.52 -20.59
C LYS A 9 21.47 -29.05 -20.20
N GLN A 10 21.23 -28.14 -21.14
CA GLN A 10 21.21 -26.69 -20.88
C GLN A 10 20.16 -26.29 -19.81
N TYR A 11 18.92 -26.85 -19.92
CA TYR A 11 17.88 -26.63 -18.92
C TYR A 11 18.32 -27.04 -17.53
N LEU A 12 18.86 -28.24 -17.37
CA LEU A 12 19.27 -28.79 -16.08
C LEU A 12 20.46 -28.03 -15.48
N GLU A 13 21.38 -27.55 -16.30
CA GLU A 13 22.52 -26.72 -15.86
C GLU A 13 22.03 -25.37 -15.30
N ILE A 14 21.12 -24.70 -16.01
CA ILE A 14 20.51 -23.44 -15.55
C ILE A 14 19.69 -23.67 -14.28
N LYS A 15 18.90 -24.74 -14.23
CA LYS A 15 18.08 -25.10 -13.06
C LYS A 15 18.94 -25.40 -11.83
N LYS A 16 20.07 -26.08 -11.99
CA LYS A 16 21.01 -26.38 -10.90
C LYS A 16 21.52 -25.11 -10.21
N ASN A 17 21.70 -24.03 -10.96
CA ASN A 17 22.14 -22.75 -10.42
C ASN A 17 20.99 -21.94 -9.77
N ASN A 18 19.72 -22.34 -10.01
CA ASN A 18 18.53 -21.67 -9.48
C ASN A 18 17.50 -22.71 -8.98
N PRO A 19 17.86 -23.52 -7.98
CA PRO A 19 17.05 -24.68 -7.55
C PRO A 19 15.69 -24.25 -7.00
N ASP A 20 15.60 -23.11 -6.31
CA ASP A 20 14.42 -22.62 -5.61
C ASP A 20 13.43 -21.83 -6.49
N SER A 21 13.75 -21.65 -7.78
CA SER A 21 12.92 -20.88 -8.72
C SER A 21 12.26 -21.78 -9.74
N ILE A 22 11.01 -21.57 -10.08
CA ILE A 22 10.35 -22.18 -11.22
C ILE A 22 10.96 -21.61 -12.50
N LEU A 23 11.59 -22.45 -13.33
CA LEU A 23 12.31 -21.99 -14.52
C LEU A 23 11.38 -21.88 -15.72
N PHE A 24 11.11 -20.66 -16.15
CA PHE A 24 10.41 -20.34 -17.41
C PHE A 24 11.42 -20.32 -18.56
N PHE A 25 11.57 -21.45 -19.24
CA PHE A 25 12.59 -21.65 -20.24
C PHE A 25 12.05 -21.37 -21.65
N ARG A 26 12.59 -20.35 -22.33
CA ARG A 26 12.13 -19.90 -23.63
C ARG A 26 12.39 -20.90 -24.73
N LEU A 27 11.33 -21.35 -25.41
CA LEU A 27 11.39 -22.22 -26.58
C LEU A 27 10.40 -21.75 -27.64
N GLY A 28 10.93 -21.05 -28.64
CA GLY A 28 10.08 -20.41 -29.66
C GLY A 28 9.10 -19.40 -29.04
N ASP A 29 7.80 -19.60 -29.23
CA ASP A 29 6.74 -18.70 -28.71
C ASP A 29 6.23 -19.10 -27.33
N PHE A 30 6.89 -20.04 -26.65
CA PHE A 30 6.47 -20.52 -25.34
C PHE A 30 7.58 -20.39 -24.30
N TYR A 31 7.18 -20.22 -23.04
CA TYR A 31 7.97 -20.62 -21.90
C TYR A 31 7.57 -22.03 -21.50
N GLU A 32 8.50 -22.95 -21.53
CA GLU A 32 8.30 -24.34 -21.17
C GLU A 32 8.98 -24.66 -19.83
N MET A 33 8.31 -25.41 -19.00
CA MET A 33 8.78 -25.91 -17.72
C MET A 33 8.89 -27.44 -17.80
N PHE A 34 9.89 -28.01 -17.15
CA PHE A 34 10.16 -29.44 -17.18
C PHE A 34 10.29 -30.04 -15.78
N ALA A 35 10.16 -31.37 -15.69
CA ALA A 35 10.33 -32.15 -14.47
C ALA A 35 9.43 -31.64 -13.31
N ASP A 36 10.02 -31.36 -12.15
CA ASP A 36 9.26 -30.92 -10.95
C ASP A 36 8.68 -29.52 -11.10
N ASP A 37 9.35 -28.64 -11.84
CA ASP A 37 8.80 -27.32 -12.17
C ASP A 37 7.50 -27.45 -12.99
N ALA A 38 7.45 -28.40 -13.92
CA ALA A 38 6.25 -28.64 -14.72
C ALA A 38 5.09 -29.20 -13.88
N LYS A 39 5.36 -30.11 -12.95
CA LYS A 39 4.34 -30.64 -12.05
C LYS A 39 3.77 -29.56 -11.15
N LEU A 40 4.66 -28.75 -10.57
CA LEU A 40 4.29 -27.65 -9.70
C LEU A 40 3.49 -26.60 -10.46
N ALA A 41 4.00 -26.10 -11.57
CA ALA A 41 3.34 -25.08 -12.38
C ALA A 41 2.00 -25.56 -12.95
N SER A 42 1.91 -26.83 -13.39
CA SER A 42 0.65 -27.44 -13.85
C SER A 42 -0.42 -27.39 -12.76
N LYS A 43 -0.06 -27.75 -11.51
CA LYS A 43 -0.98 -27.72 -10.37
C LYS A 43 -1.40 -26.31 -9.99
N GLU A 44 -0.43 -25.38 -9.89
CA GLU A 44 -0.67 -24.03 -9.38
C GLU A 44 -1.34 -23.09 -10.39
N LEU A 45 -1.17 -23.39 -11.68
CA LEU A 45 -1.66 -22.57 -12.80
C LEU A 45 -2.79 -23.21 -13.60
N ASP A 46 -3.21 -24.44 -13.26
CA ASP A 46 -4.20 -25.24 -13.99
C ASP A 46 -3.80 -25.51 -15.44
N LEU A 47 -2.51 -25.82 -15.66
CA LEU A 47 -1.98 -26.12 -16.99
C LEU A 47 -1.99 -27.62 -17.30
N THR A 48 -2.21 -27.94 -18.54
CA THR A 48 -2.14 -29.37 -18.98
C THR A 48 -0.71 -29.85 -18.91
N LEU A 49 -0.49 -30.94 -18.15
CA LEU A 49 0.80 -31.62 -18.07
C LEU A 49 0.94 -32.55 -19.29
N THR A 50 2.00 -32.36 -20.05
CA THR A 50 2.32 -33.12 -21.26
C THR A 50 3.75 -33.67 -21.23
N SER A 51 4.24 -34.26 -22.32
CA SER A 51 5.63 -34.64 -22.48
C SER A 51 6.06 -34.46 -23.94
N ARG A 52 7.28 -34.01 -24.15
CA ARG A 52 7.89 -33.96 -25.50
C ARG A 52 8.36 -35.31 -26.00
N ASP A 53 8.53 -36.29 -25.11
CA ASP A 53 8.97 -37.63 -25.48
C ASP A 53 7.82 -38.38 -26.16
N LYS A 54 7.95 -38.57 -27.46
CA LYS A 54 6.98 -39.29 -28.31
C LYS A 54 7.23 -40.76 -28.38
N ASP A 55 8.21 -41.31 -27.64
CA ASP A 55 8.50 -42.77 -27.69
C ASP A 55 7.31 -43.55 -27.10
N PRO A 56 6.63 -44.38 -27.94
CA PRO A 56 5.48 -45.16 -27.48
C PRO A 56 5.88 -46.31 -26.55
N LYS A 57 7.17 -46.64 -26.42
CA LYS A 57 7.68 -47.72 -25.58
C LYS A 57 7.92 -47.28 -24.13
N LYS A 58 7.94 -45.98 -23.85
CA LYS A 58 8.12 -45.44 -22.48
C LYS A 58 6.79 -45.32 -21.78
N SER A 59 6.75 -45.77 -20.52
CA SER A 59 5.60 -45.50 -19.63
C SER A 59 5.42 -43.97 -19.37
N ALA A 60 4.24 -43.59 -18.93
CA ALA A 60 3.97 -42.19 -18.59
C ALA A 60 4.92 -41.66 -17.50
N GLU A 61 5.38 -42.53 -16.61
CA GLU A 61 6.31 -42.19 -15.49
C GLU A 61 7.77 -42.06 -15.96
N GLU A 62 8.13 -42.66 -17.08
CA GLU A 62 9.49 -42.59 -17.67
C GLU A 62 9.67 -41.35 -18.58
N LYS A 63 8.58 -40.69 -18.93
CA LYS A 63 8.58 -39.47 -19.75
C LYS A 63 8.80 -38.25 -18.89
N VAL A 64 9.71 -37.34 -19.32
CA VAL A 64 9.91 -36.05 -18.60
C VAL A 64 8.64 -35.21 -18.71
N PRO A 65 7.97 -34.93 -17.61
CA PRO A 65 6.78 -34.08 -17.63
C PRO A 65 7.13 -32.67 -18.06
N MET A 66 6.22 -32.03 -18.81
CA MET A 66 6.36 -30.69 -19.36
C MET A 66 5.02 -29.99 -19.34
N CYS A 67 5.02 -28.69 -19.06
CA CYS A 67 3.93 -27.77 -19.36
C CYS A 67 4.50 -26.49 -19.96
N GLY A 68 3.67 -25.69 -20.59
CA GLY A 68 4.13 -24.46 -21.24
C GLY A 68 3.02 -23.41 -21.32
N ILE A 69 3.45 -22.16 -21.37
CA ILE A 69 2.60 -20.98 -21.53
C ILE A 69 3.08 -20.15 -22.70
N PRO A 70 2.21 -19.45 -23.43
CA PRO A 70 2.63 -18.48 -24.42
C PRO A 70 3.44 -17.36 -23.77
N TYR A 71 4.60 -17.01 -24.34
CA TYR A 71 5.50 -16.03 -23.72
C TYR A 71 4.86 -14.64 -23.54
N HIS A 72 4.00 -14.24 -24.49
CA HIS A 72 3.30 -12.96 -24.46
C HIS A 72 2.23 -12.86 -23.35
N ALA A 73 1.79 -14.00 -22.79
CA ALA A 73 0.84 -14.08 -21.69
C ALA A 73 1.50 -14.37 -20.34
N SER A 74 2.84 -14.45 -20.29
CA SER A 74 3.58 -14.91 -19.09
C SER A 74 3.33 -14.06 -17.85
N GLU A 75 3.10 -12.74 -17.99
CA GLU A 75 2.90 -11.83 -16.87
C GLU A 75 1.76 -12.27 -15.93
N SER A 76 0.62 -12.67 -16.49
CA SER A 76 -0.52 -13.14 -15.69
C SER A 76 -0.25 -14.44 -14.94
N TYR A 77 0.56 -15.32 -15.52
CA TYR A 77 0.96 -16.58 -14.88
C TYR A 77 2.04 -16.36 -13.82
N ILE A 78 2.99 -15.46 -14.09
CA ILE A 78 3.99 -15.03 -13.11
C ILE A 78 3.28 -14.42 -11.89
N ALA A 79 2.32 -13.52 -12.11
CA ALA A 79 1.52 -12.90 -11.05
C ALA A 79 0.88 -13.95 -10.12
N ARG A 80 0.26 -14.99 -10.69
CA ARG A 80 -0.36 -16.07 -9.91
C ARG A 80 0.64 -16.88 -9.08
N LEU A 81 1.84 -17.14 -9.60
CA LEU A 81 2.90 -17.86 -8.87
C LEU A 81 3.50 -17.00 -7.77
N ILE A 82 3.80 -15.75 -8.07
CA ILE A 82 4.34 -14.79 -7.10
C ILE A 82 3.35 -14.54 -5.95
N GLY A 83 2.05 -14.37 -6.24
CA GLY A 83 1.01 -14.24 -5.22
C GLY A 83 0.87 -15.45 -4.30
N LYS A 84 1.41 -16.61 -4.69
CA LYS A 84 1.53 -17.82 -3.86
C LYS A 84 2.91 -17.99 -3.21
N GLY A 85 3.79 -16.99 -3.32
CA GLY A 85 5.13 -16.97 -2.71
C GLY A 85 6.22 -17.72 -3.48
N TYR A 86 5.99 -18.15 -4.72
CA TYR A 86 7.01 -18.79 -5.56
C TYR A 86 7.95 -17.78 -6.21
N LYS A 87 9.18 -18.21 -6.54
CA LYS A 87 10.12 -17.46 -7.38
C LYS A 87 10.03 -17.98 -8.82
N VAL A 88 10.14 -17.09 -9.78
CA VAL A 88 10.13 -17.44 -11.21
C VAL A 88 11.40 -16.91 -11.88
N ALA A 89 12.24 -17.83 -12.39
CA ALA A 89 13.41 -17.48 -13.17
C ALA A 89 13.06 -17.42 -14.66
N ILE A 90 13.21 -16.24 -15.25
CA ILE A 90 12.93 -16.02 -16.68
C ILE A 90 14.21 -16.26 -17.48
N CYS A 91 14.19 -17.29 -18.31
CA CYS A 91 15.31 -17.69 -19.13
C CYS A 91 14.99 -17.41 -20.61
N GLU A 92 15.75 -16.49 -21.22
CA GLU A 92 15.56 -16.02 -22.60
C GLU A 92 16.66 -16.54 -23.53
N GLN A 93 16.38 -16.50 -24.82
CA GLN A 93 17.33 -16.76 -25.91
C GLN A 93 18.26 -15.53 -26.04
N MET A 94 19.55 -15.74 -25.90
CA MET A 94 20.56 -14.67 -25.94
C MET A 94 21.08 -14.38 -27.36
N GLU A 95 20.66 -15.17 -28.35
CA GLU A 95 21.02 -15.03 -29.77
C GLU A 95 19.83 -15.37 -30.66
N ASP A 96 19.80 -14.80 -31.85
CA ASP A 96 18.74 -15.05 -32.83
C ASP A 96 18.79 -16.51 -33.29
N PRO A 97 17.70 -17.28 -33.13
CA PRO A 97 17.62 -18.66 -33.64
C PRO A 97 17.91 -18.80 -35.13
N ALA A 98 17.67 -17.76 -35.94
CA ALA A 98 17.91 -17.79 -37.40
C ALA A 98 19.41 -17.71 -37.76
N THR A 99 20.23 -17.13 -36.88
CA THR A 99 21.67 -16.93 -37.08
C THR A 99 22.54 -17.91 -36.29
N ALA A 100 21.96 -18.61 -35.30
CA ALA A 100 22.69 -19.48 -34.40
C ALA A 100 23.23 -20.71 -35.11
N LYS A 101 24.56 -20.94 -34.97
CA LYS A 101 25.23 -22.16 -35.44
C LYS A 101 25.15 -23.26 -34.37
N GLY A 102 23.98 -23.92 -34.26
CA GLY A 102 23.79 -25.00 -33.30
C GLY A 102 22.69 -24.77 -32.26
N LEU A 103 22.91 -25.15 -31.01
CA LEU A 103 21.94 -24.90 -29.92
C LEU A 103 21.98 -23.44 -29.52
N VAL A 104 20.84 -22.75 -29.63
CA VAL A 104 20.68 -21.34 -29.18
C VAL A 104 21.06 -21.21 -27.71
N LYS A 105 21.99 -20.30 -27.42
CA LYS A 105 22.38 -19.99 -26.04
C LYS A 105 21.22 -19.32 -25.29
N ARG A 106 21.00 -19.77 -24.06
CA ARG A 106 19.98 -19.21 -23.16
C ARG A 106 20.61 -18.87 -21.82
N ASP A 107 20.11 -17.82 -21.21
CA ASP A 107 20.53 -17.43 -19.86
C ASP A 107 19.35 -16.81 -19.10
N ILE A 108 19.44 -16.79 -17.78
CA ILE A 108 18.48 -16.10 -16.94
C ILE A 108 18.72 -14.60 -17.05
N ILE A 109 17.70 -13.90 -17.51
CA ILE A 109 17.72 -12.44 -17.61
C ILE A 109 17.18 -11.80 -16.33
N ARG A 110 16.33 -12.52 -15.57
CA ARG A 110 15.70 -12.02 -14.36
C ARG A 110 15.14 -13.16 -13.51
N VAL A 111 15.21 -12.98 -12.17
CA VAL A 111 14.45 -13.78 -11.22
C VAL A 111 13.38 -12.90 -10.58
N VAL A 112 12.11 -13.19 -10.84
CA VAL A 112 10.98 -12.48 -10.22
C VAL A 112 10.65 -13.15 -8.89
N THR A 113 10.57 -12.35 -7.84
CA THR A 113 10.26 -12.80 -6.48
C THR A 113 9.16 -11.91 -5.89
N PRO A 114 8.50 -12.28 -4.77
CA PRO A 114 7.45 -11.45 -4.17
C PRO A 114 7.87 -10.01 -3.90
N GLY A 115 9.12 -9.77 -3.48
CA GLY A 115 9.65 -8.44 -3.19
C GLY A 115 10.19 -7.68 -4.41
N THR A 116 10.32 -8.35 -5.58
CA THR A 116 10.93 -7.76 -6.77
C THR A 116 9.97 -7.57 -7.95
N VAL A 117 8.68 -7.60 -7.69
CA VAL A 117 7.63 -7.37 -8.69
C VAL A 117 7.58 -5.90 -9.10
N ILE A 118 7.49 -5.66 -10.43
CA ILE A 118 7.31 -4.34 -11.03
C ILE A 118 6.04 -4.24 -11.89
N ASP A 119 5.41 -5.38 -12.19
CA ASP A 119 4.20 -5.43 -13.01
C ASP A 119 2.99 -4.91 -12.25
N ALA A 120 2.28 -3.93 -12.84
CA ALA A 120 1.10 -3.32 -12.21
C ALA A 120 0.00 -4.33 -11.90
N ALA A 121 -0.14 -5.40 -12.70
CA ALA A 121 -1.12 -6.45 -12.46
C ALA A 121 -0.90 -7.25 -11.15
N CYS A 122 0.31 -7.19 -10.59
CA CYS A 122 0.71 -7.90 -9.37
C CYS A 122 0.76 -6.98 -8.15
N LEU A 123 0.57 -5.69 -8.32
CA LEU A 123 0.79 -4.68 -7.29
C LEU A 123 -0.51 -3.97 -6.92
N GLU A 124 -0.70 -3.70 -5.65
CA GLU A 124 -1.74 -2.80 -5.19
C GLU A 124 -1.35 -1.36 -5.52
N ASP A 125 -2.26 -0.58 -6.16
CA ASP A 125 -1.94 0.76 -6.67
C ASP A 125 -1.47 1.71 -5.57
N LYS A 126 -2.14 1.72 -4.43
CA LYS A 126 -1.91 2.65 -3.32
C LYS A 126 -1.11 2.05 -2.16
N ALA A 127 -0.43 0.90 -2.38
CA ALA A 127 0.49 0.30 -1.43
C ALA A 127 1.87 0.12 -2.06
N GLY A 128 2.93 0.20 -1.23
CA GLY A 128 4.29 -0.17 -1.62
C GLY A 128 4.46 -1.69 -1.62
N ASN A 129 5.39 -2.18 -2.43
CA ASN A 129 5.81 -3.59 -2.41
C ASN A 129 7.28 -3.67 -1.99
N PHE A 130 7.49 -3.91 -0.70
CA PHE A 130 8.83 -3.83 -0.14
C PHE A 130 9.55 -5.17 -0.10
N LEU A 131 10.80 -5.14 -0.54
CA LEU A 131 11.82 -6.11 -0.22
C LEU A 131 12.62 -5.56 0.96
N CYS A 132 12.96 -6.38 1.96
CA CYS A 132 13.83 -5.93 3.04
C CYS A 132 15.13 -6.74 3.15
N GLY A 133 16.18 -6.07 3.61
CA GLY A 133 17.44 -6.67 4.03
C GLY A 133 17.63 -6.46 5.53
N ILE A 134 17.88 -7.54 6.28
CA ILE A 134 18.04 -7.49 7.73
C ILE A 134 19.39 -8.05 8.12
N TYR A 135 20.14 -7.23 8.82
CA TYR A 135 21.38 -7.64 9.48
C TYR A 135 21.19 -7.56 11.00
N LEU A 136 21.47 -8.65 11.69
CA LEU A 136 21.40 -8.73 13.15
C LEU A 136 22.65 -9.41 13.69
N ASP A 137 23.27 -8.80 14.70
CA ASP A 137 24.33 -9.39 15.50
C ASP A 137 24.07 -9.19 17.00
N GLU A 138 25.02 -9.54 17.87
CA GLU A 138 24.87 -9.44 19.31
C GLU A 138 24.75 -8.00 19.85
N GLN A 139 25.18 -7.00 19.12
CA GLN A 139 25.25 -5.60 19.58
C GLN A 139 24.33 -4.67 18.82
N CYS A 140 24.10 -4.93 17.51
CA CYS A 140 23.38 -4.03 16.64
C CYS A 140 22.48 -4.77 15.64
N ALA A 141 21.53 -4.03 15.10
CA ALA A 141 20.68 -4.47 14.01
C ALA A 141 20.56 -3.36 12.96
N GLY A 142 20.49 -3.75 11.70
CA GLY A 142 20.19 -2.86 10.59
C GLY A 142 19.03 -3.42 9.78
N VAL A 143 18.16 -2.56 9.29
CA VAL A 143 17.10 -2.94 8.38
C VAL A 143 16.98 -1.93 7.24
N ALA A 144 17.00 -2.47 6.02
CA ALA A 144 16.82 -1.72 4.79
C ALA A 144 15.56 -2.19 4.08
N PHE A 145 14.78 -1.27 3.54
CA PHE A 145 13.60 -1.57 2.73
C PHE A 145 13.75 -0.94 1.37
N CYS A 146 13.34 -1.64 0.32
CA CYS A 146 13.35 -1.12 -1.03
C CYS A 146 12.07 -1.52 -1.76
N ASP A 147 11.38 -0.56 -2.36
CA ASP A 147 10.34 -0.79 -3.36
C ASP A 147 10.92 -0.57 -4.75
N ILE A 148 11.21 -1.65 -5.45
CA ILE A 148 11.81 -1.60 -6.80
C ILE A 148 10.87 -0.93 -7.79
N SER A 149 9.56 -1.03 -7.61
CA SER A 149 8.58 -0.47 -8.55
C SER A 149 8.60 1.06 -8.56
N THR A 150 8.95 1.68 -7.43
CA THR A 150 9.00 3.15 -7.25
C THR A 150 10.41 3.71 -7.12
N GLY A 151 11.40 2.85 -6.82
CA GLY A 151 12.80 3.24 -6.62
C GLY A 151 13.10 3.86 -5.26
N LYS A 152 12.21 3.75 -4.27
CA LYS A 152 12.40 4.26 -2.91
C LYS A 152 13.12 3.25 -2.03
N ALA A 153 14.15 3.72 -1.31
CA ALA A 153 14.87 2.93 -0.32
C ALA A 153 14.84 3.61 1.05
N HIS A 154 14.61 2.84 2.10
CA HIS A 154 14.58 3.31 3.48
C HIS A 154 15.56 2.49 4.30
N LEU A 155 16.23 3.15 5.25
CA LEU A 155 17.29 2.52 6.04
C LEU A 155 17.26 3.04 7.46
N THR A 156 17.36 2.14 8.43
CA THR A 156 17.53 2.47 9.84
C THR A 156 18.38 1.41 10.54
N ALA A 157 18.88 1.73 11.74
CA ALA A 157 19.67 0.81 12.53
C ALA A 157 19.45 1.02 14.03
N PHE A 158 19.61 -0.04 14.78
CA PHE A 158 19.32 -0.11 16.21
C PHE A 158 20.52 -0.70 16.97
N THR A 159 20.64 -0.33 18.24
CA THR A 159 21.65 -0.86 19.16
C THR A 159 20.97 -1.26 20.47
N GLY A 160 21.62 -2.11 21.23
CA GLY A 160 21.13 -2.54 22.54
C GLY A 160 20.33 -3.83 22.54
N LYS A 161 19.73 -4.15 23.69
CA LYS A 161 19.08 -5.45 23.91
C LYS A 161 17.74 -5.60 23.18
N GLU A 162 17.05 -4.50 22.93
CA GLU A 162 15.69 -4.44 22.32
C GLU A 162 15.73 -4.29 20.79
N ARG A 163 16.93 -4.41 20.18
CA ARG A 163 17.14 -4.20 18.74
C ARG A 163 16.23 -5.07 17.85
N THR A 164 16.01 -6.34 18.22
CA THR A 164 15.13 -7.25 17.49
C THR A 164 13.69 -6.75 17.48
N GLU A 165 13.20 -6.26 18.63
CA GLU A 165 11.85 -5.73 18.76
C GLU A 165 11.67 -4.46 17.90
N HIS A 166 12.66 -3.56 17.92
CA HIS A 166 12.65 -2.38 17.05
C HIS A 166 12.63 -2.78 15.56
N VAL A 167 13.37 -3.82 15.15
CA VAL A 167 13.30 -4.35 13.79
C VAL A 167 11.89 -4.86 13.48
N ILE A 168 11.26 -5.63 14.38
CA ILE A 168 9.90 -6.14 14.20
C ILE A 168 8.88 -4.99 14.07
N ASN A 169 9.04 -3.92 14.84
CA ASN A 169 8.19 -2.74 14.74
C ASN A 169 8.34 -2.02 13.39
N GLU A 170 9.58 -1.93 12.86
CA GLU A 170 9.81 -1.40 11.51
C GLU A 170 9.22 -2.32 10.42
N LEU A 171 9.33 -3.64 10.55
CA LEU A 171 8.65 -4.56 9.65
C LEU A 171 7.14 -4.32 9.61
N GLY A 172 6.54 -3.94 10.75
CA GLY A 172 5.13 -3.56 10.81
C GLY A 172 4.76 -2.32 10.01
N ARG A 173 5.70 -1.40 9.79
CA ARG A 173 5.51 -0.19 8.96
C ARG A 173 5.47 -0.50 7.48
N PHE A 174 6.37 -1.38 7.04
CA PHE A 174 6.59 -1.63 5.62
C PHE A 174 5.89 -2.89 5.12
N SER A 175 5.59 -3.84 6.03
CA SER A 175 4.99 -5.13 5.71
C SER A 175 5.64 -5.77 4.48
N PRO A 176 6.94 -6.08 4.53
CA PRO A 176 7.69 -6.51 3.35
C PRO A 176 7.18 -7.85 2.82
N ALA A 177 7.04 -7.96 1.50
CA ALA A 177 6.67 -9.20 0.83
C ALA A 177 7.78 -10.25 0.87
N GLU A 178 9.05 -9.80 1.01
CA GLU A 178 10.22 -10.66 1.05
C GLU A 178 11.31 -10.07 1.93
N ALA A 179 12.04 -10.92 2.64
CA ALA A 179 13.15 -10.56 3.52
C ALA A 179 14.40 -11.38 3.21
N VAL A 180 15.52 -10.70 3.01
CA VAL A 180 16.86 -11.29 2.94
C VAL A 180 17.55 -11.08 4.28
N VAL A 181 17.99 -12.15 4.91
CA VAL A 181 18.50 -12.11 6.29
C VAL A 181 19.93 -12.70 6.39
N ASN A 182 20.75 -12.17 7.29
CA ASN A 182 22.01 -12.80 7.66
C ASN A 182 21.78 -13.95 8.63
N GLN A 183 22.82 -14.71 8.98
CA GLN A 183 22.70 -15.85 9.88
C GLN A 183 22.20 -15.45 11.27
N GLY A 184 22.68 -14.34 11.85
CA GLY A 184 22.20 -13.87 13.15
C GLY A 184 20.69 -13.56 13.18
N ALA A 185 20.16 -12.98 12.12
CA ALA A 185 18.73 -12.77 11.98
C ALA A 185 17.96 -14.08 11.70
N ALA A 186 18.55 -15.03 10.97
CA ALA A 186 17.96 -16.33 10.71
C ALA A 186 17.85 -17.22 11.97
N ASP A 187 18.76 -17.04 12.92
CA ASP A 187 18.79 -17.76 14.18
C ASP A 187 17.88 -17.13 15.26
N ASP A 188 17.39 -15.90 15.03
CA ASP A 188 16.46 -15.23 15.94
C ASP A 188 15.01 -15.72 15.69
N GLY A 189 14.52 -16.57 16.59
CA GLY A 189 13.21 -17.22 16.46
C GLY A 189 12.05 -16.24 16.42
N ASP A 190 12.09 -15.16 17.20
CA ASP A 190 11.01 -14.17 17.31
C ASP A 190 10.92 -13.36 16.01
N LEU A 191 12.06 -12.97 15.45
CA LEU A 191 12.13 -12.26 14.18
C LEU A 191 11.61 -13.11 13.01
N ILE A 192 12.04 -14.38 12.94
CA ILE A 192 11.61 -15.30 11.87
C ILE A 192 10.12 -15.62 11.99
N ALA A 193 9.59 -15.83 13.21
CA ALA A 193 8.17 -16.01 13.44
C ALA A 193 7.38 -14.76 13.02
N ALA A 194 7.84 -13.55 13.36
CA ALA A 194 7.20 -12.31 12.92
C ALA A 194 7.16 -12.21 11.40
N LEU A 195 8.27 -12.46 10.70
CA LEU A 195 8.34 -12.41 9.24
C LEU A 195 7.37 -13.39 8.57
N ARG A 196 7.31 -14.65 9.06
CA ARG A 196 6.51 -15.71 8.41
C ARG A 196 5.03 -15.64 8.79
N ASP A 197 4.74 -15.51 10.10
CA ASP A 197 3.39 -15.71 10.63
C ASP A 197 2.60 -14.40 10.67
N LYS A 198 3.25 -13.26 10.99
CA LYS A 198 2.58 -11.96 11.07
C LYS A 198 2.57 -11.22 9.74
N PHE A 199 3.72 -11.21 9.02
CA PHE A 199 3.86 -10.43 7.78
C PHE A 199 3.73 -11.28 6.52
N HIS A 200 3.71 -12.61 6.64
CA HIS A 200 3.67 -13.56 5.51
C HIS A 200 4.80 -13.31 4.50
N SER A 201 5.93 -12.80 4.98
CA SER A 201 7.09 -12.51 4.16
C SER A 201 7.79 -13.80 3.76
N ARG A 202 8.23 -13.88 2.51
CA ARG A 202 9.18 -14.89 2.10
C ARG A 202 10.54 -14.58 2.70
N VAL A 203 11.12 -15.50 3.44
CA VAL A 203 12.45 -15.34 4.07
C VAL A 203 13.51 -16.09 3.28
N GLU A 204 14.60 -15.37 2.94
CA GLU A 204 15.77 -15.92 2.28
C GLU A 204 17.00 -15.72 3.13
N ASN A 205 17.70 -16.81 3.47
CA ASN A 205 19.00 -16.72 4.14
C ASN A 205 20.07 -16.36 3.11
N GLY A 206 20.75 -15.25 3.34
CA GLY A 206 21.75 -14.69 2.43
C GLY A 206 23.03 -14.25 3.11
N ASP A 207 23.49 -14.93 4.16
CA ASP A 207 24.59 -14.54 5.02
C ASP A 207 25.84 -14.06 4.26
N ARG A 208 26.21 -14.70 3.16
CA ARG A 208 27.36 -14.33 2.30
C ARG A 208 27.26 -12.91 1.71
N ARG A 209 26.04 -12.34 1.64
CA ARG A 209 25.76 -11.02 1.05
C ARG A 209 26.03 -9.89 2.03
N PHE A 210 26.10 -10.19 3.32
CA PHE A 210 26.26 -9.21 4.40
C PHE A 210 27.74 -9.02 4.79
N GLN A 211 28.57 -8.73 3.79
CA GLN A 211 30.02 -8.46 3.99
C GLN A 211 30.29 -6.97 3.88
N PHE A 212 30.90 -6.35 4.90
CA PHE A 212 31.06 -4.89 4.97
C PHE A 212 31.72 -4.28 3.74
N ASN A 213 32.84 -4.85 3.27
CA ASN A 213 33.56 -4.33 2.11
C ASN A 213 32.72 -4.41 0.82
N GLN A 214 31.89 -5.44 0.67
CA GLN A 214 30.97 -5.57 -0.46
C GLN A 214 29.80 -4.61 -0.31
N ALA A 215 29.29 -4.44 0.90
CA ALA A 215 28.23 -3.49 1.22
C ALA A 215 28.65 -2.05 0.89
N GLU A 216 29.83 -1.61 1.34
CA GLU A 216 30.38 -0.30 0.99
C GLU A 216 30.46 -0.10 -0.52
N LYS A 217 31.02 -1.08 -1.25
CA LYS A 217 31.12 -1.01 -2.71
C LYS A 217 29.74 -0.89 -3.38
N ASN A 218 28.78 -1.67 -2.95
CA ASN A 218 27.43 -1.67 -3.51
C ASN A 218 26.73 -0.35 -3.23
N ILE A 219 26.85 0.19 -2.00
CA ILE A 219 26.20 1.46 -1.61
C ILE A 219 26.82 2.63 -2.38
N ARG A 220 28.15 2.72 -2.45
CA ARG A 220 28.84 3.76 -3.22
C ARG A 220 28.48 3.71 -4.71
N ARG A 221 28.39 2.50 -5.27
CA ARG A 221 27.97 2.31 -6.67
C ARG A 221 26.53 2.80 -6.89
N GLN A 222 25.60 2.54 -5.97
CA GLN A 222 24.18 2.81 -6.15
C GLN A 222 23.80 4.25 -5.82
N PHE A 223 24.29 4.76 -4.68
CA PHE A 223 23.87 6.04 -4.11
C PHE A 223 24.99 7.09 -4.07
N GLY A 224 26.22 6.74 -4.46
CA GLY A 224 27.38 7.61 -4.43
C GLY A 224 28.10 7.66 -3.08
N ASP A 225 29.25 8.31 -3.06
CA ASP A 225 30.13 8.40 -1.89
C ASP A 225 29.48 9.17 -0.73
N GLU A 226 28.80 10.26 -1.05
CA GLU A 226 28.15 11.13 -0.06
C GLU A 226 27.08 10.39 0.76
N ALA A 227 26.29 9.52 0.12
CA ALA A 227 25.28 8.71 0.80
C ALA A 227 25.92 7.73 1.79
N PHE A 228 27.02 7.08 1.41
CA PHE A 228 27.75 6.17 2.31
C PHE A 228 28.37 6.91 3.50
N GLU A 229 28.93 8.10 3.28
CA GLU A 229 29.55 8.89 4.35
C GLU A 229 28.58 9.46 5.38
N LYS A 230 27.30 9.61 5.00
CA LYS A 230 26.21 10.00 5.90
C LYS A 230 25.74 8.87 6.82
N LEU A 231 26.12 7.62 6.52
CA LEU A 231 25.75 6.50 7.39
C LEU A 231 26.54 6.53 8.71
N PRO A 232 25.94 6.08 9.81
CA PRO A 232 26.58 6.14 11.12
C PRO A 232 27.80 5.23 11.18
N ARG A 233 28.98 5.82 11.35
CA ARG A 233 30.26 5.09 11.45
C ARG A 233 30.34 4.16 12.66
N GLY A 234 29.56 4.45 13.70
CA GLY A 234 29.51 3.65 14.94
C GLY A 234 28.54 2.45 14.87
N ASN A 235 27.75 2.32 13.81
CA ASN A 235 26.80 1.22 13.63
C ASN A 235 26.85 0.69 12.19
N PRO A 236 27.73 -0.29 11.91
CA PRO A 236 27.90 -0.83 10.57
C PRO A 236 26.68 -1.64 10.09
N ALA A 237 25.77 -2.00 10.99
CA ALA A 237 24.59 -2.81 10.67
C ALA A 237 23.72 -2.15 9.60
N ALA A 238 23.59 -0.82 9.58
CA ALA A 238 22.89 -0.09 8.52
C ALA A 238 23.50 -0.37 7.15
N ALA A 239 24.83 -0.21 7.03
CA ALA A 239 25.52 -0.46 5.77
C ALA A 239 25.41 -1.93 5.35
N MET A 240 25.52 -2.86 6.31
CA MET A 240 25.42 -4.30 6.04
C MET A 240 24.03 -4.69 5.56
N ALA A 241 22.97 -4.18 6.18
CA ALA A 241 21.59 -4.43 5.78
C ALA A 241 21.29 -3.93 4.35
N LEU A 242 21.67 -2.67 4.05
CA LEU A 242 21.51 -2.09 2.73
C LEU A 242 22.38 -2.78 1.68
N GLY A 243 23.64 -3.04 2.01
CA GLY A 243 24.57 -3.71 1.11
C GLY A 243 24.15 -5.13 0.74
N GLY A 244 23.65 -5.90 1.72
CA GLY A 244 23.13 -7.24 1.49
C GLY A 244 21.85 -7.25 0.63
N LEU A 245 20.96 -6.26 0.84
CA LEU A 245 19.78 -6.03 0.02
C LEU A 245 20.16 -5.71 -1.44
N LEU A 246 21.12 -4.79 -1.65
CA LEU A 246 21.59 -4.43 -2.98
C LEU A 246 22.27 -5.61 -3.70
N ASP A 247 23.04 -6.40 -2.98
CA ASP A 247 23.68 -7.60 -3.55
C ASP A 247 22.64 -8.58 -4.08
N TYR A 248 21.57 -8.82 -3.29
CA TYR A 248 20.44 -9.64 -3.71
C TYR A 248 19.72 -9.08 -4.94
N LEU A 249 19.53 -7.76 -4.99
CA LEU A 249 18.91 -7.08 -6.12
C LEU A 249 19.74 -7.22 -7.39
N TYR A 250 21.06 -7.02 -7.33
CA TYR A 250 21.95 -7.19 -8.47
C TYR A 250 21.98 -8.64 -8.98
N GLU A 251 21.95 -9.61 -8.06
CA GLU A 251 21.93 -11.03 -8.42
C GLU A 251 20.64 -11.45 -9.12
N THR A 252 19.49 -10.96 -8.63
CA THR A 252 18.17 -11.37 -9.11
C THR A 252 17.69 -10.58 -10.32
N GLN A 253 17.99 -9.29 -10.40
CA GLN A 253 17.44 -8.43 -11.44
C GLN A 253 18.30 -8.37 -12.70
N LYS A 254 19.65 -8.39 -12.57
CA LYS A 254 20.61 -8.39 -13.70
C LYS A 254 20.41 -7.25 -14.72
N THR A 255 19.71 -6.18 -14.34
CA THR A 255 19.39 -5.02 -15.16
C THR A 255 19.81 -3.72 -14.47
N ASP A 256 19.59 -2.60 -15.15
CA ASP A 256 19.82 -1.28 -14.57
C ASP A 256 18.82 -1.01 -13.43
N LEU A 257 19.36 -0.54 -12.30
CA LEU A 257 18.62 -0.17 -11.09
C LEU A 257 18.81 1.32 -10.76
N SER A 258 19.20 2.14 -11.73
CA SER A 258 19.52 3.56 -11.54
C SER A 258 18.36 4.40 -11.02
N HIS A 259 17.12 3.91 -11.16
CA HIS A 259 15.94 4.55 -10.56
C HIS A 259 15.90 4.40 -9.03
N ILE A 260 16.63 3.45 -8.43
CA ILE A 260 16.78 3.35 -6.97
C ILE A 260 17.88 4.32 -6.56
N ASN A 261 17.57 5.59 -6.42
CA ASN A 261 18.52 6.67 -6.13
C ASN A 261 18.12 7.53 -4.93
N ASP A 262 16.92 7.32 -4.38
CA ASP A 262 16.42 8.00 -3.19
C ASP A 262 16.57 7.09 -1.96
N LEU A 263 17.54 7.44 -1.09
CA LEU A 263 17.83 6.73 0.16
C LEU A 263 17.43 7.60 1.36
N ASP A 264 16.34 7.25 2.02
CA ASP A 264 15.92 7.86 3.28
C ASP A 264 16.53 7.09 4.47
N TYR A 265 17.73 7.55 4.93
CA TYR A 265 18.26 7.12 6.22
C TYR A 265 17.62 7.92 7.34
N TYR A 266 17.06 7.26 8.33
CA TYR A 266 16.43 7.89 9.50
C TYR A 266 16.85 7.21 10.80
N GLU A 267 16.97 8.02 11.84
CA GLU A 267 17.25 7.60 13.20
C GLU A 267 15.97 7.44 14.01
N GLN A 268 16.07 6.72 15.12
CA GLN A 268 14.99 6.67 16.12
C GLN A 268 14.64 8.08 16.60
N GLY A 269 13.35 8.32 16.89
CA GLY A 269 12.88 9.63 17.37
C GLY A 269 12.61 10.67 16.27
N ARG A 270 12.73 10.33 14.97
CA ARG A 270 12.27 11.19 13.88
C ARG A 270 10.76 11.15 13.70
N PHE A 271 10.16 10.01 13.96
CA PHE A 271 8.72 9.76 13.82
C PHE A 271 8.14 9.20 15.13
N MET A 272 6.83 9.41 15.32
CA MET A 272 6.09 8.73 16.39
C MET A 272 6.24 7.23 16.24
N GLU A 273 6.57 6.54 17.32
CA GLU A 273 6.64 5.10 17.32
C GLU A 273 5.24 4.50 17.56
N LEU A 274 4.86 3.58 16.69
CA LEU A 274 3.63 2.81 16.77
C LEU A 274 4.01 1.34 16.71
N ASP A 275 3.77 0.60 17.78
CA ASP A 275 3.96 -0.83 17.79
C ASP A 275 2.89 -1.57 16.95
N LEU A 276 3.07 -2.85 16.75
CA LEU A 276 2.12 -3.68 16.00
C LEU A 276 0.74 -3.72 16.65
N ALA A 277 0.69 -3.70 17.99
CA ALA A 277 -0.55 -3.72 18.76
C ALA A 277 -1.33 -2.41 18.54
N ALA A 278 -0.67 -1.25 18.65
CA ALA A 278 -1.30 0.04 18.40
C ALA A 278 -1.83 0.17 16.96
N ARG A 279 -1.04 -0.23 15.95
CA ARG A 279 -1.47 -0.22 14.54
C ARG A 279 -2.73 -1.05 14.32
N ARG A 280 -2.74 -2.26 14.87
CA ARG A 280 -3.87 -3.19 14.77
C ARG A 280 -5.08 -2.70 15.56
N ASN A 281 -4.89 -2.32 16.84
CA ASN A 281 -5.98 -1.94 17.73
C ASN A 281 -6.64 -0.63 17.33
N LEU A 282 -5.91 0.30 16.72
CA LEU A 282 -6.44 1.55 16.17
C LEU A 282 -6.98 1.39 14.73
N GLU A 283 -6.86 0.21 14.14
CA GLU A 283 -7.35 -0.10 12.78
C GLU A 283 -6.88 0.96 11.76
N LEU A 284 -5.56 1.20 11.71
CA LEU A 284 -5.02 2.30 10.93
C LEU A 284 -5.19 2.10 9.42
N THR A 285 -4.83 0.92 8.90
CA THR A 285 -4.85 0.62 7.46
C THR A 285 -5.92 -0.39 7.05
N GLU A 286 -6.30 -1.27 7.97
CA GLU A 286 -7.30 -2.34 7.77
C GLU A 286 -8.06 -2.63 9.07
N THR A 287 -9.24 -3.25 8.95
CA THR A 287 -10.05 -3.65 10.10
C THR A 287 -9.50 -4.91 10.76
N LEU A 288 -9.67 -5.03 12.09
CA LEU A 288 -9.23 -6.20 12.87
C LEU A 288 -9.86 -7.51 12.39
N ARG A 289 -11.17 -7.48 12.11
CA ARG A 289 -11.96 -8.69 11.86
C ARG A 289 -11.84 -9.20 10.43
N ASN A 290 -12.03 -8.31 9.45
CA ASN A 290 -12.17 -8.72 8.04
C ASN A 290 -10.92 -8.41 7.21
N LYS A 291 -9.93 -7.71 7.77
CA LYS A 291 -8.74 -7.25 7.04
C LYS A 291 -9.09 -6.39 5.82
N GLU A 292 -10.17 -5.62 5.93
CA GLU A 292 -10.64 -4.73 4.87
C GLU A 292 -10.18 -3.29 5.12
N LYS A 293 -9.91 -2.55 4.04
CA LYS A 293 -9.62 -1.11 4.10
C LYS A 293 -10.84 -0.32 4.60
N LYS A 294 -12.06 -0.70 4.16
CA LYS A 294 -13.29 -0.03 4.58
C LYS A 294 -13.51 -0.23 6.09
N GLY A 295 -13.63 0.88 6.81
CA GLY A 295 -13.73 0.86 8.28
C GLY A 295 -12.40 1.13 8.99
N SER A 296 -11.30 1.38 8.26
CA SER A 296 -10.02 1.81 8.82
C SER A 296 -9.87 3.35 8.79
N LEU A 297 -8.86 3.88 9.50
CA LEU A 297 -8.54 5.32 9.42
C LEU A 297 -8.09 5.71 8.01
N LEU A 298 -7.30 4.87 7.35
CA LEU A 298 -6.88 5.08 5.96
C LEU A 298 -8.06 5.24 5.01
N TRP A 299 -9.13 4.45 5.18
CA TRP A 299 -10.33 4.58 4.36
C TRP A 299 -11.02 5.94 4.50
N VAL A 300 -11.02 6.52 5.70
CA VAL A 300 -11.56 7.86 5.95
C VAL A 300 -10.73 8.91 5.25
N LEU A 301 -9.40 8.87 5.43
CA LEU A 301 -8.47 9.91 5.01
C LEU A 301 -8.08 9.84 3.52
N ASP A 302 -8.07 8.65 2.92
CA ASP A 302 -7.64 8.47 1.53
C ASP A 302 -8.75 8.82 0.54
N LYS A 303 -8.70 10.07 0.06
CA LYS A 303 -9.48 10.57 -1.07
C LYS A 303 -8.56 11.00 -2.22
N THR A 304 -7.30 10.54 -2.18
CA THR A 304 -6.29 10.81 -3.21
C THR A 304 -6.75 10.36 -4.59
N LYS A 305 -6.32 11.07 -5.62
CA LYS A 305 -6.67 10.82 -7.02
C LYS A 305 -5.60 10.05 -7.78
N THR A 306 -4.37 10.05 -7.24
CA THR A 306 -3.23 9.37 -7.86
C THR A 306 -2.77 8.18 -7.00
N PRO A 307 -2.23 7.12 -7.60
CA PRO A 307 -1.59 6.04 -6.85
C PRO A 307 -0.43 6.53 -5.97
N MET A 308 0.37 7.45 -6.48
CA MET A 308 1.51 8.06 -5.77
C MET A 308 1.06 8.79 -4.50
N GLY A 309 0.00 9.63 -4.61
CA GLY A 309 -0.59 10.31 -3.46
C GLY A 309 -1.15 9.34 -2.43
N GLY A 310 -1.77 8.24 -2.87
CA GLY A 310 -2.25 7.19 -1.96
C GLY A 310 -1.12 6.51 -1.18
N ARG A 311 0.00 6.19 -1.81
CA ARG A 311 1.21 5.65 -1.15
C ARG A 311 1.82 6.68 -0.18
N MET A 312 1.88 7.95 -0.57
CA MET A 312 2.37 9.03 0.28
C MET A 312 1.51 9.19 1.55
N LEU A 313 0.19 9.23 1.40
CA LEU A 313 -0.74 9.38 2.52
C LEU A 313 -0.64 8.18 3.47
N ARG A 314 -0.56 6.95 2.93
CA ARG A 314 -0.34 5.74 3.74
C ARG A 314 0.98 5.82 4.52
N SER A 315 2.06 6.25 3.88
CA SER A 315 3.36 6.45 4.53
C SER A 315 3.26 7.49 5.67
N TRP A 316 2.51 8.57 5.50
CA TRP A 316 2.31 9.58 6.54
C TRP A 316 1.49 9.04 7.72
N LEU A 317 0.50 8.19 7.46
CA LEU A 317 -0.27 7.52 8.50
C LEU A 317 0.61 6.57 9.34
N GLU A 318 1.52 5.88 8.70
CA GLU A 318 2.42 4.91 9.34
C GLU A 318 3.62 5.56 10.02
N ARG A 319 3.91 6.85 9.71
CA ARG A 319 5.03 7.64 10.21
C ARG A 319 4.59 9.05 10.65
N PRO A 320 3.75 9.19 11.70
CA PRO A 320 3.38 10.52 12.20
C PRO A 320 4.61 11.28 12.67
N LEU A 321 4.60 12.59 12.50
CA LEU A 321 5.75 13.45 12.78
C LEU A 321 5.89 13.76 14.26
N LEU A 322 7.14 13.96 14.72
CA LEU A 322 7.44 14.52 16.05
C LEU A 322 7.82 16.00 15.98
N SER A 323 8.26 16.49 14.84
CA SER A 323 8.65 17.87 14.64
C SER A 323 7.42 18.80 14.54
N VAL A 324 7.21 19.65 15.54
CA VAL A 324 6.15 20.67 15.54
C VAL A 324 6.21 21.55 14.29
N THR A 325 7.41 21.95 13.87
CA THR A 325 7.60 22.76 12.66
C THR A 325 7.10 22.05 11.40
N ALA A 326 7.42 20.76 11.24
CA ALA A 326 6.99 19.99 10.08
C ALA A 326 5.47 19.74 10.10
N ILE A 327 4.90 19.47 11.28
CA ILE A 327 3.45 19.32 11.47
C ILE A 327 2.72 20.62 11.10
N THR A 328 3.20 21.76 11.65
CA THR A 328 2.60 23.08 11.42
C THR A 328 2.67 23.46 9.94
N ARG A 329 3.77 23.12 9.25
CA ARG A 329 3.92 23.35 7.82
C ARG A 329 2.84 22.61 7.02
N ARG A 330 2.59 21.30 7.30
CA ARG A 330 1.51 20.54 6.66
C ARG A 330 0.14 21.11 7.00
N ASN A 331 -0.12 21.38 8.28
CA ASN A 331 -1.38 21.98 8.72
C ASN A 331 -1.68 23.32 8.04
N SER A 332 -0.66 24.14 7.80
CA SER A 332 -0.83 25.43 7.10
C SER A 332 -1.19 25.23 5.63
N ALA A 333 -0.55 24.28 4.95
CA ALA A 333 -0.89 23.91 3.58
C ALA A 333 -2.32 23.35 3.48
N VAL A 334 -2.71 22.47 4.42
CA VAL A 334 -4.09 21.97 4.48
C VAL A 334 -5.09 23.10 4.73
N ALA A 335 -4.78 24.07 5.62
CA ALA A 335 -5.64 25.22 5.87
C ALA A 335 -5.83 26.07 4.61
N ALA A 336 -4.75 26.37 3.89
CA ALA A 336 -4.83 27.12 2.64
C ALA A 336 -5.72 26.39 1.60
N LEU A 337 -5.60 25.06 1.50
CA LEU A 337 -6.45 24.24 0.62
C LEU A 337 -7.92 24.18 1.09
N VAL A 338 -8.19 24.23 2.41
CA VAL A 338 -9.55 24.29 2.96
C VAL A 338 -10.21 25.62 2.63
N ASP A 339 -9.49 26.74 2.82
CA ASP A 339 -10.00 28.08 2.59
C ASP A 339 -10.16 28.38 1.09
N GLY A 340 -9.26 27.87 0.24
CA GLY A 340 -9.26 28.04 -1.21
C GLY A 340 -10.11 26.99 -1.92
N THR A 341 -11.45 27.07 -1.81
CA THR A 341 -12.35 26.04 -2.37
C THR A 341 -12.20 25.84 -3.88
N ILE A 342 -12.18 26.90 -4.69
CA ILE A 342 -12.10 26.81 -6.15
C ILE A 342 -10.76 26.20 -6.59
N PRO A 343 -9.58 26.76 -6.21
CA PRO A 343 -8.31 26.19 -6.62
C PRO A 343 -8.07 24.78 -6.08
N ARG A 344 -8.64 24.41 -4.90
CA ARG A 344 -8.61 23.02 -4.42
C ARG A 344 -9.36 22.07 -5.34
N GLU A 345 -10.59 22.38 -5.74
CA GLU A 345 -11.38 21.50 -6.62
C GLU A 345 -10.75 21.41 -8.01
N GLU A 346 -10.17 22.49 -8.53
CA GLU A 346 -9.43 22.48 -9.80
C GLU A 346 -8.13 21.67 -9.68
N LEU A 347 -7.41 21.75 -8.57
CA LEU A 347 -6.24 20.89 -8.29
C LEU A 347 -6.66 19.40 -8.26
N ILE A 348 -7.74 19.06 -7.57
CA ILE A 348 -8.28 17.70 -7.53
C ILE A 348 -8.68 17.21 -8.92
N ALA A 349 -9.27 18.07 -9.74
CA ALA A 349 -9.63 17.75 -11.13
C ALA A 349 -8.38 17.50 -12.00
N ALA A 350 -7.34 18.33 -11.86
CA ALA A 350 -6.07 18.17 -12.57
C ALA A 350 -5.36 16.85 -12.20
N LEU A 351 -5.43 16.44 -10.94
CA LEU A 351 -4.87 15.18 -10.44
C LEU A 351 -5.69 13.95 -10.87
N THR A 352 -7.00 14.12 -11.15
CA THR A 352 -7.90 12.99 -11.44
C THR A 352 -7.55 12.33 -12.78
N GLY A 353 -7.28 11.02 -12.76
CA GLY A 353 -6.88 10.25 -13.94
C GLY A 353 -5.41 10.40 -14.34
N MET A 354 -4.58 11.00 -13.50
CA MET A 354 -3.12 11.01 -13.70
C MET A 354 -2.55 9.61 -13.44
N GLY A 355 -1.74 9.12 -14.37
CA GLY A 355 -1.07 7.82 -14.31
C GLY A 355 0.01 7.78 -13.22
N ASP A 356 0.43 6.59 -12.86
CA ASP A 356 1.48 6.33 -11.87
C ASP A 356 2.88 6.60 -12.43
N MET A 357 3.34 7.84 -12.33
CA MET A 357 4.64 8.25 -12.86
C MET A 357 5.82 7.53 -12.21
N GLU A 358 5.73 7.17 -10.92
CA GLU A 358 6.80 6.44 -10.21
C GLU A 358 6.96 5.03 -10.81
N ARG A 359 5.87 4.27 -10.92
CA ARG A 359 5.91 2.90 -11.45
C ARG A 359 6.15 2.84 -12.96
N LEU A 360 5.64 3.80 -13.71
CA LEU A 360 5.94 3.94 -15.14
C LEU A 360 7.43 4.17 -15.36
N LEU A 361 8.05 5.05 -14.57
CA LEU A 361 9.48 5.30 -14.62
C LEU A 361 10.30 4.05 -14.27
N GLY A 362 9.93 3.33 -13.21
CA GLY A 362 10.56 2.06 -12.84
C GLY A 362 10.58 1.08 -14.01
N ARG A 363 9.44 0.91 -14.71
CA ARG A 363 9.34 0.03 -15.90
C ARG A 363 10.19 0.54 -17.09
N ILE A 364 10.30 1.85 -17.27
CA ILE A 364 11.11 2.48 -18.33
C ILE A 364 12.58 2.19 -18.09
N VAL A 365 13.10 2.48 -16.91
CA VAL A 365 14.51 2.22 -16.53
C VAL A 365 14.81 0.73 -16.59
N TYR A 366 13.90 -0.09 -16.09
CA TYR A 366 14.03 -1.54 -16.08
C TYR A 366 14.01 -2.17 -17.49
N GLY A 367 13.51 -1.45 -18.47
CA GLY A 367 13.46 -1.91 -19.86
C GLY A 367 12.23 -2.74 -20.23
N THR A 368 11.23 -2.84 -19.36
CA THR A 368 9.98 -3.60 -19.60
C THR A 368 8.83 -2.73 -20.10
N ALA A 369 8.97 -1.39 -20.08
CA ALA A 369 7.96 -0.47 -20.59
C ALA A 369 7.69 -0.68 -22.06
N GLY A 370 6.41 -0.63 -22.45
CA GLY A 370 5.94 -0.64 -23.83
C GLY A 370 5.49 0.73 -24.34
N GLY A 371 4.99 0.79 -25.57
CA GLY A 371 4.47 2.03 -26.15
C GLY A 371 3.34 2.65 -25.34
N ARG A 372 2.46 1.84 -24.77
CA ARG A 372 1.34 2.29 -23.91
C ARG A 372 1.81 2.92 -22.62
N ASP A 373 2.93 2.45 -22.06
CA ASP A 373 3.50 3.04 -20.84
C ASP A 373 4.05 4.44 -21.09
N LEU A 374 4.72 4.63 -22.25
CA LEU A 374 5.18 5.95 -22.65
C LEU A 374 4.00 6.90 -22.96
N ALA A 375 2.94 6.41 -23.59
CA ALA A 375 1.73 7.20 -23.82
C ALA A 375 1.06 7.60 -22.49
N SER A 376 1.02 6.68 -21.51
CA SER A 376 0.50 6.97 -20.17
C SER A 376 1.37 7.97 -19.40
N LEU A 377 2.69 7.88 -19.53
CA LEU A 377 3.61 8.86 -18.94
C LEU A 377 3.41 10.24 -19.59
N ARG A 378 3.28 10.32 -20.93
CA ARG A 378 2.95 11.56 -21.64
C ARG A 378 1.66 12.17 -21.12
N ALA A 379 0.59 11.39 -21.02
CA ALA A 379 -0.70 11.87 -20.52
C ALA A 379 -0.62 12.39 -19.06
N ALA A 380 0.24 11.81 -18.22
CA ALA A 380 0.51 12.34 -16.88
C ALA A 380 1.30 13.65 -16.94
N ILE A 381 2.34 13.75 -17.78
CA ILE A 381 3.15 14.95 -17.98
C ILE A 381 2.30 16.11 -18.48
N GLU A 382 1.41 15.89 -19.44
CA GLU A 382 0.52 16.91 -20.00
C GLU A 382 -0.40 17.57 -18.94
N ARG A 383 -0.58 16.95 -17.77
CA ARG A 383 -1.36 17.50 -16.64
C ARG A 383 -0.51 18.33 -15.67
N LEU A 384 0.81 18.19 -15.67
CA LEU A 384 1.70 18.87 -14.70
C LEU A 384 1.60 20.41 -14.75
N PRO A 385 1.48 21.08 -15.92
CA PRO A 385 1.29 22.53 -15.97
C PRO A 385 0.05 23.00 -15.21
N ALA A 386 -1.08 22.29 -15.35
CA ALA A 386 -2.32 22.62 -14.65
C ALA A 386 -2.18 22.42 -13.13
N VAL A 387 -1.54 21.33 -12.69
CA VAL A 387 -1.24 21.10 -11.27
C VAL A 387 -0.36 22.23 -10.73
N LYS A 388 0.68 22.62 -11.44
CA LYS A 388 1.59 23.73 -11.07
C LYS A 388 0.85 25.06 -10.95
N GLU A 389 0.00 25.37 -11.91
CA GLU A 389 -0.83 26.59 -11.91
C GLU A 389 -1.72 26.66 -10.67
N GLN A 390 -2.43 25.57 -10.35
CA GLN A 390 -3.31 25.53 -9.20
C GLN A 390 -2.55 25.61 -7.86
N LEU A 391 -1.39 24.96 -7.75
CA LEU A 391 -0.54 25.10 -6.56
C LEU A 391 -0.03 26.53 -6.38
N SER A 392 0.29 27.23 -7.48
CA SER A 392 0.76 28.61 -7.47
C SER A 392 -0.34 29.63 -7.10
N ALA A 393 -1.61 29.22 -7.16
CA ALA A 393 -2.74 30.08 -6.77
C ALA A 393 -2.86 30.24 -5.24
N PHE A 394 -2.18 29.41 -4.45
CA PHE A 394 -2.18 29.51 -3.01
C PHE A 394 -1.04 30.37 -2.47
N SER A 395 -1.32 31.16 -1.45
CA SER A 395 -0.30 32.01 -0.78
C SER A 395 0.52 31.26 0.28
N ASP A 396 0.20 30.00 0.55
CA ASP A 396 0.94 29.18 1.51
C ASP A 396 2.35 28.85 0.99
N ARG A 397 3.35 29.02 1.87
CA ARG A 397 4.76 28.85 1.51
C ARG A 397 5.09 27.41 1.09
N HIS A 398 4.44 26.42 1.69
CA HIS A 398 4.72 25.02 1.37
C HIS A 398 4.14 24.62 0.01
N LEU A 399 2.91 25.06 -0.29
CA LEU A 399 2.29 24.85 -1.61
C LEU A 399 3.04 25.58 -2.71
N ALA A 400 3.54 26.81 -2.43
CA ALA A 400 4.38 27.55 -3.35
C ALA A 400 5.71 26.82 -3.63
N SER A 401 6.36 26.27 -2.58
CA SER A 401 7.57 25.44 -2.76
C SER A 401 7.31 24.22 -3.62
N LEU A 402 6.19 23.51 -3.43
CA LEU A 402 5.81 22.38 -4.27
C LEU A 402 5.59 22.81 -5.75
N ALA A 403 4.99 23.98 -5.96
CA ALA A 403 4.83 24.54 -7.32
C ALA A 403 6.18 24.87 -7.98
N GLU A 404 7.14 25.40 -7.21
CA GLU A 404 8.50 25.67 -7.71
C GLU A 404 9.26 24.39 -8.07
N GLU A 405 9.16 23.36 -7.20
CA GLU A 405 9.81 22.07 -7.39
C GLU A 405 9.20 21.25 -8.54
N LEU A 406 7.94 21.50 -8.89
CA LEU A 406 7.23 20.78 -9.93
C LEU A 406 7.74 21.21 -11.32
N ASP A 407 8.61 20.38 -11.89
CA ASP A 407 9.08 20.50 -13.27
C ASP A 407 7.96 20.02 -14.22
N PRO A 408 7.51 20.84 -15.18
CA PRO A 408 6.47 20.44 -16.14
C PRO A 408 6.87 19.33 -17.11
N LEU A 409 8.16 19.01 -17.23
CA LEU A 409 8.73 17.95 -18.08
C LEU A 409 8.29 18.05 -19.57
N GLU A 410 8.06 19.26 -20.08
CA GLU A 410 7.53 19.52 -21.43
C GLU A 410 8.42 18.96 -22.53
N ASP A 411 9.73 18.96 -22.34
CA ASP A 411 10.72 18.39 -23.25
C ASP A 411 10.54 16.87 -23.40
N ILE A 412 10.26 16.18 -22.29
CA ILE A 412 10.03 14.73 -22.25
C ILE A 412 8.66 14.42 -22.87
N GLY A 413 7.61 15.15 -22.47
CA GLY A 413 6.28 15.01 -23.03
C GLY A 413 6.26 15.20 -24.56
N SER A 414 6.93 16.24 -25.03
CA SER A 414 7.07 16.54 -26.45
C SER A 414 7.84 15.46 -27.22
N ALA A 415 8.94 14.95 -26.63
CA ALA A 415 9.71 13.87 -27.25
C ALA A 415 8.88 12.59 -27.41
N ILE A 416 8.07 12.24 -26.40
CA ILE A 416 7.16 11.09 -26.51
C ILE A 416 6.06 11.35 -27.54
N ALA A 417 5.44 12.55 -27.52
CA ALA A 417 4.38 12.94 -28.46
C ALA A 417 4.81 12.92 -29.92
N GLN A 418 6.06 13.30 -30.20
CA GLN A 418 6.63 13.26 -31.56
C GLN A 418 6.90 11.82 -32.00
N ALA A 419 7.38 10.95 -31.12
CA ALA A 419 7.85 9.63 -31.48
C ALA A 419 6.77 8.55 -31.42
N ILE A 420 5.85 8.60 -30.46
CA ILE A 420 4.87 7.53 -30.20
C ILE A 420 3.49 7.94 -30.71
N CYS A 421 2.79 7.02 -31.37
CA CYS A 421 1.41 7.26 -31.82
C CYS A 421 0.45 7.32 -30.61
N ASP A 422 -0.76 7.88 -30.80
CA ASP A 422 -1.70 8.12 -29.69
C ASP A 422 -2.27 6.82 -29.10
N GLU A 423 -2.47 5.80 -29.94
CA GLU A 423 -2.95 4.46 -29.55
C GLU A 423 -1.95 3.37 -29.94
N PRO A 424 -0.85 3.23 -29.20
CA PRO A 424 0.16 2.22 -29.53
C PRO A 424 -0.36 0.81 -29.31
N PRO A 425 0.06 -0.17 -30.13
CA PRO A 425 -0.27 -1.58 -29.98
C PRO A 425 0.21 -2.12 -28.62
N PHE A 426 -0.30 -3.29 -28.24
CA PHE A 426 0.03 -3.90 -26.95
C PHE A 426 1.52 -4.27 -26.90
N SER A 427 2.08 -4.81 -27.98
CA SER A 427 3.47 -5.28 -28.04
C SER A 427 4.30 -4.42 -29.00
N VAL A 428 5.44 -3.96 -28.52
CA VAL A 428 6.43 -3.26 -29.36
C VAL A 428 7.00 -4.16 -30.49
N ARG A 429 6.87 -5.46 -30.36
CA ARG A 429 7.33 -6.43 -31.38
C ARG A 429 6.38 -6.54 -32.59
N GLU A 430 5.17 -6.01 -32.47
CA GLU A 430 4.21 -5.98 -33.59
C GLU A 430 4.48 -4.82 -34.55
N GLY A 431 5.29 -3.85 -34.14
CA GLY A 431 5.49 -2.61 -34.92
C GLY A 431 4.27 -1.71 -34.90
N GLY A 432 4.32 -0.59 -35.59
CA GLY A 432 3.20 0.35 -35.76
C GLY A 432 2.98 1.28 -34.58
N PHE A 433 3.93 1.41 -33.67
CA PHE A 433 3.84 2.30 -32.50
C PHE A 433 4.61 3.62 -32.66
N ILE A 434 5.51 3.74 -33.64
CA ILE A 434 6.16 5.00 -33.98
C ILE A 434 5.18 5.86 -34.80
N ARG A 435 5.11 7.16 -34.50
CA ARG A 435 4.25 8.11 -35.19
C ARG A 435 4.74 8.35 -36.62
N ASP A 436 3.81 8.50 -37.55
CA ASP A 436 4.13 8.88 -38.93
C ASP A 436 4.78 10.29 -38.98
N GLY A 437 5.81 10.46 -39.78
CA GLY A 437 6.60 11.69 -39.84
C GLY A 437 7.73 11.81 -38.82
N PHE A 438 7.89 10.84 -37.91
CA PHE A 438 8.99 10.86 -36.95
C PHE A 438 10.33 10.45 -37.55
N ASN A 439 10.31 9.46 -38.48
CA ASN A 439 11.52 8.96 -39.14
C ASN A 439 11.24 8.61 -40.59
N GLU A 440 11.98 9.27 -41.50
CA GLU A 440 11.79 9.14 -42.97
C GLU A 440 11.93 7.70 -43.46
N GLU A 441 12.84 6.89 -42.87
CA GLU A 441 13.04 5.51 -43.30
C GLU A 441 11.90 4.62 -42.84
N VAL A 442 11.34 4.83 -41.64
CA VAL A 442 10.12 4.12 -41.17
C VAL A 442 8.96 4.44 -42.11
N ASP A 443 8.76 5.70 -42.45
CA ASP A 443 7.68 6.13 -43.33
C ASP A 443 7.84 5.53 -44.74
N ARG A 444 9.07 5.52 -45.25
CA ARG A 444 9.39 4.91 -46.55
C ARG A 444 9.08 3.39 -46.55
N LEU A 445 9.50 2.68 -45.51
CA LEU A 445 9.25 1.24 -45.39
C LEU A 445 7.75 0.94 -45.24
N ARG A 446 7.01 1.72 -44.44
CA ARG A 446 5.54 1.62 -44.34
C ARG A 446 4.84 1.88 -45.67
N HIS A 447 5.33 2.87 -46.45
CA HIS A 447 4.79 3.15 -47.79
C HIS A 447 4.99 1.97 -48.75
N ILE A 448 6.14 1.28 -48.70
CA ILE A 448 6.37 0.05 -49.44
C ILE A 448 5.38 -1.03 -49.02
N LEU A 449 5.11 -1.17 -47.72
CA LEU A 449 4.17 -2.21 -47.20
C LEU A 449 2.71 -1.90 -47.58
N THR A 450 2.28 -0.66 -47.51
CA THR A 450 0.92 -0.25 -47.86
C THR A 450 0.74 -0.20 -49.37
N GLY A 451 1.74 0.31 -50.11
CA GLY A 451 1.79 0.34 -51.54
C GLY A 451 1.89 -1.04 -52.19
N GLY A 452 2.54 -1.99 -51.50
CA GLY A 452 2.67 -3.39 -51.95
C GLY A 452 1.33 -4.08 -52.29
N LYS A 453 0.26 -3.76 -51.56
CA LYS A 453 -1.10 -4.25 -51.88
C LYS A 453 -1.65 -3.65 -53.20
N GLY A 454 -1.38 -2.39 -53.45
CA GLY A 454 -1.74 -1.72 -54.70
C GLY A 454 -0.95 -2.29 -55.88
N ILE A 455 0.38 -2.45 -55.72
CA ILE A 455 1.26 -3.04 -56.72
C ILE A 455 0.85 -4.49 -57.04
N ILE A 456 0.44 -5.26 -56.04
CA ILE A 456 -0.08 -6.63 -56.27
C ILE A 456 -1.39 -6.60 -57.06
N ALA A 457 -2.30 -5.68 -56.78
CA ALA A 457 -3.55 -5.51 -57.53
C ALA A 457 -3.31 -5.05 -58.96
N GLU A 458 -2.36 -4.12 -59.17
CA GLU A 458 -1.93 -3.70 -60.49
C GLU A 458 -1.25 -4.85 -61.26
N MET A 459 -0.39 -5.61 -60.59
CA MET A 459 0.23 -6.80 -61.18
C MET A 459 -0.83 -7.85 -61.53
N GLU A 460 -1.84 -8.07 -60.68
CA GLU A 460 -2.95 -8.96 -61.00
C GLU A 460 -3.72 -8.49 -62.23
N ALA A 461 -4.00 -7.20 -62.36
CA ALA A 461 -4.69 -6.62 -63.52
C ALA A 461 -3.85 -6.76 -64.80
N LYS A 462 -2.56 -6.41 -64.69
CA LYS A 462 -1.59 -6.54 -65.83
C LYS A 462 -1.45 -7.97 -66.29
N GLU A 463 -1.36 -8.91 -65.35
CA GLU A 463 -1.23 -10.33 -65.70
C GLU A 463 -2.55 -10.92 -66.28
N LYS A 464 -3.72 -10.44 -65.83
CA LYS A 464 -5.01 -10.77 -66.48
C LYS A 464 -5.09 -10.27 -67.93
N GLU A 465 -4.63 -9.08 -68.19
CA GLU A 465 -4.61 -8.48 -69.54
C GLU A 465 -3.60 -9.21 -70.45
N ARG A 466 -2.38 -9.47 -69.89
CA ARG A 466 -1.31 -10.15 -70.66
C ARG A 466 -1.64 -11.59 -71.02
N THR A 467 -2.29 -12.35 -70.15
CA THR A 467 -2.60 -13.77 -70.31
C THR A 467 -3.99 -14.02 -70.86
N GLY A 468 -4.90 -13.03 -70.83
CA GLY A 468 -6.31 -13.21 -71.17
C GLY A 468 -7.12 -14.03 -70.15
N ILE A 469 -6.51 -14.45 -69.04
CA ILE A 469 -7.13 -15.34 -68.06
C ILE A 469 -7.90 -14.47 -67.00
N ARG A 470 -9.21 -14.34 -67.25
CA ARG A 470 -10.05 -13.45 -66.35
C ARG A 470 -10.19 -13.97 -64.90
N THR A 471 -10.00 -15.29 -64.70
CA THR A 471 -10.11 -15.88 -63.32
C THR A 471 -8.81 -15.89 -62.55
N LEU A 472 -7.70 -15.38 -63.11
CA LEU A 472 -6.43 -15.24 -62.44
C LEU A 472 -6.57 -14.38 -61.22
N LYS A 473 -6.01 -14.84 -60.07
CA LYS A 473 -5.94 -14.10 -58.81
C LYS A 473 -4.56 -14.25 -58.21
N ILE A 474 -4.05 -13.19 -57.61
CA ILE A 474 -2.86 -13.24 -56.78
C ILE A 474 -3.30 -13.41 -55.33
N GLY A 475 -2.86 -14.49 -54.66
CA GLY A 475 -3.15 -14.81 -53.30
C GLY A 475 -1.87 -14.95 -52.47
N TYR A 476 -2.01 -14.95 -51.15
CA TYR A 476 -0.91 -15.21 -50.22
C TYR A 476 -1.19 -16.43 -49.35
N ASN A 477 -0.15 -17.24 -49.09
CA ASN A 477 -0.20 -18.38 -48.20
C ASN A 477 1.07 -18.38 -47.33
N LYS A 478 0.93 -18.56 -46.00
CA LYS A 478 2.06 -18.56 -45.08
C LYS A 478 3.18 -19.59 -45.42
N VAL A 479 2.84 -20.70 -46.09
CA VAL A 479 3.79 -21.77 -46.45
C VAL A 479 4.51 -21.49 -47.76
N PHE A 480 3.79 -20.91 -48.75
CA PHE A 480 4.28 -20.77 -50.14
C PHE A 480 4.53 -19.32 -50.54
N GLY A 481 4.16 -18.34 -49.69
CA GLY A 481 4.22 -16.94 -50.04
C GLY A 481 3.13 -16.46 -51.00
N TYR A 482 3.42 -15.44 -51.78
CA TYR A 482 2.51 -14.97 -52.83
C TYR A 482 2.49 -15.93 -54.01
N TYR A 483 1.30 -16.19 -54.58
CA TYR A 483 1.10 -17.08 -55.74
C TYR A 483 0.01 -16.55 -56.66
N ILE A 484 0.12 -16.90 -57.92
CA ILE A 484 -0.90 -16.70 -58.94
C ILE A 484 -1.75 -17.96 -59.02
N GLU A 485 -3.04 -17.83 -58.73
CA GLU A 485 -3.99 -18.94 -58.85
C GLU A 485 -4.76 -18.85 -60.14
N VAL A 486 -4.70 -19.94 -60.93
CA VAL A 486 -5.38 -20.08 -62.22
C VAL A 486 -6.30 -21.29 -62.14
N SER A 487 -7.55 -21.13 -62.55
CA SER A 487 -8.49 -22.27 -62.61
C SER A 487 -8.08 -23.29 -63.71
N LYS A 488 -8.33 -24.56 -63.46
CA LYS A 488 -7.94 -25.68 -64.38
C LYS A 488 -8.41 -25.48 -65.81
N SER A 489 -9.55 -24.84 -66.06
CA SER A 489 -10.09 -24.53 -67.39
C SER A 489 -9.20 -23.62 -68.26
N PHE A 490 -8.24 -22.96 -67.65
CA PHE A 490 -7.29 -22.03 -68.29
C PHE A 490 -5.83 -22.47 -68.18
N ALA A 491 -5.58 -23.74 -67.74
CA ALA A 491 -4.22 -24.24 -67.53
C ALA A 491 -3.36 -24.21 -68.78
N ASP A 492 -3.95 -24.46 -69.94
CA ASP A 492 -3.28 -24.47 -71.26
C ASP A 492 -2.92 -23.06 -71.74
N GLN A 493 -3.46 -21.99 -71.12
CA GLN A 493 -3.19 -20.62 -71.56
C GLN A 493 -2.11 -19.95 -70.66
N VAL A 494 -1.58 -20.74 -69.71
CA VAL A 494 -0.56 -20.24 -68.76
C VAL A 494 0.77 -20.11 -69.48
N PRO A 495 1.46 -18.93 -69.43
CA PRO A 495 2.75 -18.75 -70.05
C PRO A 495 3.84 -19.63 -69.47
N ASP A 496 4.82 -20.04 -70.33
CA ASP A 496 5.98 -20.86 -69.92
C ASP A 496 6.84 -20.16 -68.79
N THR A 497 6.70 -18.87 -68.65
CA THR A 497 7.38 -18.11 -67.61
C THR A 497 6.83 -18.34 -66.21
N TYR A 498 5.66 -19.01 -66.07
CA TYR A 498 5.06 -19.33 -64.80
C TYR A 498 5.61 -20.67 -64.28
N ILE A 499 6.16 -20.62 -63.05
CA ILE A 499 6.67 -21.82 -62.38
C ILE A 499 5.55 -22.38 -61.52
N ARG A 500 5.09 -23.62 -61.84
CA ARG A 500 4.04 -24.28 -61.08
C ARG A 500 4.57 -24.70 -59.68
N LYS A 501 3.84 -24.37 -58.61
CA LYS A 501 4.16 -24.69 -57.23
C LYS A 501 3.20 -25.69 -56.58
N GLN A 502 1.92 -25.63 -56.89
CA GLN A 502 0.92 -26.52 -56.31
C GLN A 502 -0.26 -26.72 -57.27
N THR A 503 -0.73 -27.98 -57.33
CA THR A 503 -1.95 -28.37 -58.04
C THR A 503 -3.07 -28.55 -57.02
N LEU A 504 -4.20 -27.90 -57.22
CA LEU A 504 -5.41 -27.97 -56.43
C LEU A 504 -6.50 -28.76 -57.17
N VAL A 505 -7.60 -29.10 -56.47
CA VAL A 505 -8.75 -29.77 -57.10
C VAL A 505 -9.33 -28.95 -58.28
N ASN A 506 -9.45 -27.63 -58.08
CA ASN A 506 -10.12 -26.72 -59.01
C ASN A 506 -9.18 -25.73 -59.73
N GLY A 507 -7.86 -25.74 -59.45
CA GLY A 507 -6.92 -24.79 -60.01
C GLY A 507 -5.47 -25.19 -59.82
N GLU A 508 -4.57 -24.39 -60.32
CA GLU A 508 -3.13 -24.51 -60.12
C GLU A 508 -2.53 -23.19 -59.62
N ARG A 509 -1.49 -23.31 -58.80
CA ARG A 509 -0.78 -22.15 -58.24
C ARG A 509 0.60 -22.03 -58.84
N TYR A 510 0.90 -20.83 -59.28
CA TYR A 510 2.14 -20.49 -59.94
C TYR A 510 2.85 -19.37 -59.28
N ILE A 511 4.14 -19.21 -59.56
CA ILE A 511 4.94 -18.04 -59.18
C ILE A 511 5.65 -17.51 -60.44
N THR A 512 5.88 -16.21 -60.45
CA THR A 512 6.75 -15.53 -61.41
C THR A 512 7.97 -14.93 -60.75
N GLN A 513 9.01 -14.64 -61.51
CA GLN A 513 10.21 -13.99 -60.96
C GLN A 513 9.89 -12.60 -60.39
N GLU A 514 9.05 -11.82 -61.10
CA GLU A 514 8.61 -10.48 -60.66
C GLU A 514 7.83 -10.56 -59.35
N LEU A 515 6.91 -11.55 -59.20
CA LEU A 515 6.13 -11.72 -57.98
C LEU A 515 7.04 -12.13 -56.79
N LYS A 516 8.08 -12.93 -57.03
CA LYS A 516 9.04 -13.34 -56.02
C LYS A 516 9.95 -12.19 -55.57
N GLU A 517 10.37 -11.31 -56.48
CA GLU A 517 11.13 -10.11 -56.15
C GLU A 517 10.32 -9.12 -55.37
N LEU A 518 9.04 -8.90 -55.71
CA LEU A 518 8.12 -8.11 -54.93
C LEU A 518 7.88 -8.68 -53.52
N GLU A 519 7.69 -9.99 -53.40
CA GLU A 519 7.55 -10.70 -52.15
C GLU A 519 8.76 -10.47 -51.25
N ASN A 520 9.96 -10.67 -51.75
CA ASN A 520 11.19 -10.46 -50.99
C ASN A 520 11.31 -9.01 -50.49
N SER A 521 10.94 -8.04 -51.36
CA SER A 521 10.95 -6.63 -50.99
C SER A 521 9.96 -6.32 -49.87
N ILE A 522 8.75 -6.86 -49.92
CA ILE A 522 7.72 -6.70 -48.87
C ILE A 522 8.13 -7.36 -47.56
N LEU A 523 8.63 -8.60 -47.60
CA LEU A 523 9.08 -9.31 -46.38
C LEU A 523 10.26 -8.61 -45.71
N THR A 524 11.27 -8.23 -46.51
CA THR A 524 12.44 -7.48 -46.01
C THR A 524 12.02 -6.14 -45.42
N ALA A 525 11.08 -5.41 -46.06
CA ALA A 525 10.57 -4.14 -45.51
C ALA A 525 9.80 -4.36 -44.21
N SER A 526 9.02 -5.46 -44.09
CA SER A 526 8.27 -5.77 -42.86
C SER A 526 9.16 -6.07 -41.66
N GLU A 527 10.19 -6.87 -41.87
CA GLU A 527 11.16 -7.19 -40.80
C GLU A 527 11.98 -5.95 -40.43
N ARG A 528 12.42 -5.17 -41.43
CA ARG A 528 13.24 -3.99 -41.21
C ARG A 528 12.48 -2.85 -40.49
N VAL A 529 11.19 -2.63 -40.81
CA VAL A 529 10.40 -1.58 -40.15
C VAL A 529 10.22 -1.89 -38.67
N VAL A 530 9.91 -3.16 -38.33
CA VAL A 530 9.74 -3.56 -36.93
C VAL A 530 11.07 -3.41 -36.15
N ALA A 531 12.19 -3.82 -36.74
CA ALA A 531 13.50 -3.69 -36.12
C ALA A 531 13.90 -2.21 -35.92
N LEU A 532 13.67 -1.36 -36.93
CA LEU A 532 13.98 0.05 -36.84
C LEU A 532 13.08 0.78 -35.82
N GLU A 533 11.78 0.49 -35.81
CA GLU A 533 10.88 1.04 -34.81
C GLU A 533 11.30 0.66 -33.39
N TYR A 534 11.72 -0.60 -33.16
CA TYR A 534 12.22 -1.04 -31.87
C TYR A 534 13.53 -0.34 -31.47
N GLU A 535 14.42 -0.09 -32.43
CA GLU A 535 15.65 0.67 -32.16
C GLU A 535 15.34 2.12 -31.75
N LEU A 536 14.47 2.81 -32.49
CA LEU A 536 14.04 4.17 -32.17
C LEU A 536 13.32 4.25 -30.81
N PHE A 537 12.51 3.26 -30.52
CA PHE A 537 11.86 3.15 -29.22
C PHE A 537 12.89 2.97 -28.08
N THR A 538 13.90 2.13 -28.29
CA THR A 538 14.95 1.92 -27.29
C THR A 538 15.74 3.20 -27.03
N GLN A 539 16.10 3.93 -28.07
CA GLN A 539 16.78 5.23 -27.94
C GLN A 539 15.92 6.25 -27.20
N LEU A 540 14.61 6.31 -27.46
CA LEU A 540 13.69 7.18 -26.74
C LEU A 540 13.61 6.78 -25.25
N ARG A 541 13.49 5.50 -24.97
CA ARG A 541 13.44 4.98 -23.61
C ARG A 541 14.71 5.31 -22.81
N GLU A 542 15.88 5.16 -23.40
CA GLU A 542 17.16 5.54 -22.81
C GLU A 542 17.25 7.04 -22.54
N LYS A 543 16.78 7.87 -23.48
CA LYS A 543 16.71 9.32 -23.31
C LYS A 543 15.81 9.71 -22.13
N ILE A 544 14.67 9.05 -21.95
CA ILE A 544 13.75 9.29 -20.82
C ILE A 544 14.40 8.77 -19.51
N SER A 545 15.01 7.59 -19.52
CA SER A 545 15.71 7.01 -18.38
C SER A 545 16.82 7.94 -17.85
N ALA A 546 17.52 8.64 -18.73
CA ALA A 546 18.53 9.64 -18.32
C ALA A 546 17.93 10.83 -17.53
N GLN A 547 16.60 11.03 -17.56
CA GLN A 547 15.90 12.09 -16.83
C GLN A 547 15.20 11.60 -15.54
N THR A 548 15.55 10.42 -15.06
CA THR A 548 14.93 9.76 -13.88
C THR A 548 14.76 10.69 -12.68
N ALA A 549 15.78 11.42 -12.27
CA ALA A 549 15.73 12.31 -11.10
C ALA A 549 14.73 13.48 -11.26
N ARG A 550 14.53 14.01 -12.49
CA ARG A 550 13.54 15.06 -12.75
C ARG A 550 12.11 14.50 -12.62
N ILE A 551 11.87 13.34 -13.24
CA ILE A 551 10.55 12.68 -13.22
C ILE A 551 10.18 12.28 -11.79
N GLN A 552 11.11 11.75 -11.01
CA GLN A 552 10.89 11.38 -9.60
C GLN A 552 10.54 12.60 -8.73
N ARG A 553 11.23 13.72 -8.90
CA ARG A 553 10.91 14.96 -8.16
C ARG A 553 9.51 15.48 -8.51
N ALA A 554 9.15 15.49 -9.79
CA ALA A 554 7.81 15.87 -10.21
C ALA A 554 6.74 14.91 -9.63
N ALA A 555 6.98 13.61 -9.68
CA ALA A 555 6.09 12.60 -9.10
C ALA A 555 5.93 12.76 -7.58
N ALA A 556 7.01 13.07 -6.85
CA ALA A 556 6.98 13.32 -5.41
C ALA A 556 6.17 14.58 -5.07
N ALA A 557 6.35 15.68 -5.82
CA ALA A 557 5.58 16.92 -5.64
C ALA A 557 4.07 16.69 -5.91
N VAL A 558 3.73 15.94 -6.94
CA VAL A 558 2.35 15.53 -7.24
C VAL A 558 1.77 14.67 -6.10
N ALA A 559 2.54 13.70 -5.61
CA ALA A 559 2.09 12.81 -4.53
C ALA A 559 1.79 13.60 -3.23
N GLU A 560 2.65 14.56 -2.90
CA GLU A 560 2.48 15.40 -1.72
C GLU A 560 1.28 16.35 -1.88
N ALA A 561 1.13 16.98 -3.04
CA ALA A 561 -0.02 17.84 -3.35
C ALA A 561 -1.35 17.06 -3.26
N ASP A 562 -1.40 15.83 -3.78
CA ASP A 562 -2.58 14.97 -3.74
C ASP A 562 -2.92 14.51 -2.31
N ALA A 563 -1.92 14.16 -1.50
CA ALA A 563 -2.11 13.80 -0.10
C ALA A 563 -2.65 14.99 0.73
N LEU A 564 -2.10 16.20 0.54
CA LEU A 564 -2.58 17.43 1.18
C LEU A 564 -4.01 17.79 0.72
N ALA A 565 -4.30 17.67 -0.57
CA ALA A 565 -5.63 17.89 -1.12
C ALA A 565 -6.64 16.88 -0.57
N SER A 566 -6.23 15.62 -0.36
CA SER A 566 -7.04 14.59 0.29
C SER A 566 -7.40 14.99 1.73
N PHE A 567 -6.44 15.45 2.54
CA PHE A 567 -6.69 15.93 3.90
C PHE A 567 -7.65 17.11 3.90
N ALA A 568 -7.47 18.08 3.01
CA ALA A 568 -8.36 19.24 2.90
C ALA A 568 -9.79 18.84 2.48
N ALA A 569 -9.94 17.96 1.51
CA ALA A 569 -11.24 17.46 1.06
C ALA A 569 -11.99 16.72 2.18
N VAL A 570 -11.27 15.89 2.96
CA VAL A 570 -11.83 15.19 4.13
C VAL A 570 -12.22 16.19 5.22
N ALA A 571 -11.37 17.19 5.50
CA ALA A 571 -11.61 18.20 6.51
C ALA A 571 -12.89 19.01 6.22
N VAL A 572 -13.06 19.46 4.98
CA VAL A 572 -14.25 20.20 4.55
C VAL A 572 -15.51 19.33 4.62
N ARG A 573 -15.43 18.11 4.07
CA ARG A 573 -16.58 17.21 4.04
C ARG A 573 -17.08 16.84 5.43
N ASN A 574 -16.15 16.56 6.36
CA ASN A 574 -16.46 16.03 7.68
C ASN A 574 -16.42 17.10 8.79
N ARG A 575 -16.21 18.38 8.42
CA ARG A 575 -16.12 19.50 9.37
C ARG A 575 -15.07 19.26 10.44
N TYR A 576 -13.83 18.94 10.01
CA TYR A 576 -12.68 18.78 10.89
C TYR A 576 -12.04 20.15 11.16
N CYS A 577 -11.52 20.36 12.37
CA CYS A 577 -10.84 21.59 12.74
C CYS A 577 -9.32 21.47 12.58
N ARG A 578 -8.67 22.62 12.41
CA ARG A 578 -7.21 22.73 12.45
C ARG A 578 -6.73 22.54 13.90
N PRO A 579 -5.88 21.53 14.21
CA PRO A 579 -5.32 21.38 15.55
C PRO A 579 -4.18 22.38 15.76
N GLU A 580 -4.05 22.89 16.99
CA GLU A 580 -2.82 23.52 17.49
C GLU A 580 -1.90 22.43 17.99
N VAL A 581 -0.66 22.37 17.48
CA VAL A 581 0.33 21.36 17.89
C VAL A 581 1.54 22.04 18.50
N ASP A 582 1.93 21.62 19.70
CA ASP A 582 3.03 22.20 20.45
C ASP A 582 3.81 21.17 21.30
N GLU A 583 4.80 21.62 22.08
CA GLU A 583 5.61 20.78 22.98
C GLU A 583 5.11 20.82 24.43
N SER A 584 3.93 21.38 24.70
CA SER A 584 3.41 21.58 26.07
C SER A 584 3.13 20.28 26.82
N GLY A 585 2.93 19.18 26.09
CA GLY A 585 2.48 17.91 26.63
C GLY A 585 1.00 17.90 27.04
N VAL A 586 0.21 18.90 26.65
CA VAL A 586 -1.23 19.00 26.92
C VAL A 586 -2.00 18.35 25.77
N ILE A 587 -3.03 17.58 26.06
CA ILE A 587 -4.03 17.12 25.10
C ILE A 587 -5.36 17.71 25.52
N GLU A 588 -5.87 18.64 24.74
CA GLU A 588 -7.14 19.31 24.94
C GLU A 588 -7.97 19.19 23.66
N ILE A 589 -9.11 18.51 23.75
CA ILE A 589 -9.99 18.23 22.61
C ILE A 589 -11.40 18.60 23.03
N HIS A 590 -12.02 19.51 22.31
CA HIS A 590 -13.43 19.90 22.50
C HIS A 590 -14.30 19.25 21.43
N GLU A 591 -15.39 18.63 21.85
CA GLU A 591 -16.35 17.95 20.98
C GLU A 591 -15.67 16.96 20.01
N GLY A 592 -14.73 16.19 20.52
CA GLY A 592 -14.03 15.16 19.75
C GLY A 592 -14.98 14.08 19.26
N ARG A 593 -14.78 13.62 18.03
CA ARG A 593 -15.55 12.56 17.37
C ARG A 593 -14.62 11.46 16.88
N HIS A 594 -15.13 10.23 16.83
CA HIS A 594 -14.35 9.11 16.31
C HIS A 594 -14.39 9.10 14.77
N PRO A 595 -13.27 9.33 14.07
CA PRO A 595 -13.25 9.58 12.62
C PRO A 595 -13.87 8.45 11.79
N VAL A 596 -13.70 7.20 12.22
CA VAL A 596 -14.22 6.04 11.51
C VAL A 596 -15.68 5.77 11.88
N VAL A 597 -16.00 5.74 13.18
CA VAL A 597 -17.35 5.41 13.64
C VAL A 597 -18.36 6.41 13.14
N GLU A 598 -18.04 7.73 13.15
CA GLU A 598 -18.95 8.75 12.62
C GLU A 598 -19.31 8.56 11.13
N GLN A 599 -18.41 7.97 10.34
CA GLN A 599 -18.65 7.68 8.92
C GLN A 599 -19.36 6.34 8.68
N MET A 600 -19.39 5.46 9.68
CA MET A 600 -20.05 4.16 9.60
C MET A 600 -21.50 4.20 10.10
N LEU A 601 -21.86 5.23 10.88
CA LEU A 601 -23.24 5.46 11.33
C LEU A 601 -24.10 5.98 10.17
N SER A 602 -25.14 5.24 9.79
CA SER A 602 -26.06 5.63 8.72
C SER A 602 -27.25 6.46 9.23
N ASP A 603 -27.75 6.15 10.46
CA ASP A 603 -29.04 6.65 10.93
C ASP A 603 -28.96 7.41 12.28
N ALA A 604 -27.77 7.57 12.84
CA ALA A 604 -27.57 8.23 14.12
C ALA A 604 -26.37 9.19 14.07
N LEU A 605 -26.49 10.33 14.76
CA LEU A 605 -25.37 11.24 14.94
C LEU A 605 -24.40 10.69 15.99
N PHE A 606 -23.11 10.85 15.74
CA PHE A 606 -22.09 10.55 16.73
C PHE A 606 -22.17 11.55 17.89
N VAL A 607 -22.10 11.05 19.13
CA VAL A 607 -22.09 11.92 20.32
C VAL A 607 -20.66 12.38 20.58
N PRO A 608 -20.37 13.69 20.46
CA PRO A 608 -19.03 14.21 20.66
C PRO A 608 -18.64 14.23 22.14
N ASN A 609 -17.33 14.09 22.44
CA ASN A 609 -16.81 14.06 23.79
C ASN A 609 -15.59 14.97 23.94
N ASP A 610 -15.47 15.61 25.12
CA ASP A 610 -14.32 16.40 25.47
C ASP A 610 -13.22 15.55 26.09
N THR A 611 -11.97 16.00 25.96
CA THR A 611 -10.80 15.35 26.56
C THR A 611 -9.84 16.40 27.09
N PHE A 612 -9.44 16.27 28.34
CA PHE A 612 -8.44 17.14 28.97
C PHE A 612 -7.39 16.26 29.63
N MET A 613 -6.14 16.36 29.16
CA MET A 613 -4.99 15.69 29.78
C MET A 613 -3.86 16.71 29.88
N GLY A 614 -3.58 17.19 31.10
CA GLY A 614 -2.62 18.25 31.34
C GLY A 614 -1.22 17.76 31.68
N ALA A 615 -0.23 18.61 31.40
CA ALA A 615 1.14 18.33 31.81
C ALA A 615 1.33 18.44 33.34
N LYS A 616 0.44 19.12 34.06
CA LYS A 616 0.64 19.43 35.48
C LYS A 616 -0.23 18.64 36.44
N GLU A 617 -1.50 18.44 36.18
CA GLU A 617 -2.47 17.89 37.12
C GLU A 617 -3.27 16.70 36.63
N ASP A 618 -3.75 16.64 35.43
CA ASP A 618 -4.66 15.57 34.96
C ASP A 618 -3.99 14.67 33.93
N ARG A 619 -3.22 13.70 34.38
CA ARG A 619 -2.47 12.79 33.49
C ARG A 619 -3.11 11.46 33.32
N VAL A 620 -3.79 10.97 34.35
CA VAL A 620 -4.42 9.66 34.37
C VAL A 620 -5.92 9.84 34.46
N ALA A 621 -6.65 9.44 33.44
CA ALA A 621 -8.09 9.43 33.41
C ALA A 621 -8.61 8.01 33.64
N ILE A 622 -9.24 7.76 34.77
CA ILE A 622 -9.91 6.51 35.09
C ILE A 622 -11.33 6.61 34.54
N ILE A 623 -11.67 5.72 33.61
CA ILE A 623 -12.96 5.74 32.92
C ILE A 623 -13.78 4.50 33.36
N THR A 624 -14.87 4.75 34.08
CA THR A 624 -15.77 3.70 34.55
C THR A 624 -17.07 3.67 33.72
N GLY A 625 -17.83 2.62 33.87
CA GLY A 625 -19.11 2.43 33.19
C GLY A 625 -19.23 1.07 32.50
N PRO A 626 -20.42 0.72 31.97
CA PRO A 626 -20.69 -0.60 31.40
C PRO A 626 -19.97 -0.82 30.07
N ASN A 627 -19.76 -2.10 29.75
CA ASN A 627 -19.36 -2.48 28.39
C ASN A 627 -20.47 -2.10 27.41
N MET A 628 -20.15 -1.84 26.16
CA MET A 628 -21.05 -1.32 25.11
C MET A 628 -21.47 0.17 25.26
N ALA A 629 -21.16 0.83 26.35
CA ALA A 629 -21.49 2.26 26.53
C ALA A 629 -20.57 3.19 25.71
N GLY A 630 -19.39 2.69 25.24
CA GLY A 630 -18.49 3.42 24.35
C GLY A 630 -17.15 3.83 24.94
N LYS A 631 -16.70 3.27 26.10
CA LYS A 631 -15.39 3.54 26.72
C LYS A 631 -14.23 3.36 25.74
N SER A 632 -14.11 2.16 25.18
CA SER A 632 -13.03 1.82 24.24
C SER A 632 -13.09 2.66 22.96
N THR A 633 -14.29 3.03 22.49
CA THR A 633 -14.49 3.92 21.35
C THR A 633 -13.96 5.33 21.66
N TYR A 634 -14.25 5.84 22.85
CA TYR A 634 -13.75 7.14 23.29
C TYR A 634 -12.22 7.16 23.39
N MET A 635 -11.62 6.15 24.01
CA MET A 635 -10.16 6.10 24.14
C MET A 635 -9.46 5.99 22.78
N ARG A 636 -9.99 5.17 21.85
CA ARG A 636 -9.50 5.09 20.47
C ARG A 636 -9.67 6.41 19.74
N GLN A 637 -10.78 7.10 19.92
CA GLN A 637 -11.01 8.45 19.39
C GLN A 637 -9.89 9.41 19.76
N VAL A 638 -9.50 9.47 21.03
CA VAL A 638 -8.41 10.35 21.51
C VAL A 638 -7.10 9.98 20.84
N ALA A 639 -6.74 8.69 20.80
CA ALA A 639 -5.52 8.23 20.14
C ALA A 639 -5.49 8.57 18.65
N LEU A 640 -6.62 8.39 17.94
CA LEU A 640 -6.73 8.70 16.52
C LEU A 640 -6.64 10.21 16.25
N ILE A 641 -7.24 11.05 17.09
CA ILE A 641 -7.15 12.52 16.98
C ILE A 641 -5.70 12.97 17.16
N VAL A 642 -4.99 12.44 18.17
CA VAL A 642 -3.56 12.76 18.39
C VAL A 642 -2.71 12.31 17.19
N LEU A 643 -2.94 11.11 16.69
CA LEU A 643 -2.23 10.58 15.53
C LEU A 643 -2.48 11.44 14.28
N MET A 644 -3.74 11.80 14.00
CA MET A 644 -4.11 12.67 12.87
C MET A 644 -3.47 14.05 12.97
N ALA A 645 -3.45 14.65 14.17
CA ALA A 645 -2.77 15.93 14.41
C ALA A 645 -1.28 15.84 14.07
N GLN A 646 -0.59 14.77 14.50
CA GLN A 646 0.84 14.56 14.23
C GLN A 646 1.16 14.12 12.80
N MET A 647 0.16 13.65 12.04
CA MET A 647 0.30 13.51 10.58
C MET A 647 0.31 14.85 9.84
N GLY A 648 -0.15 15.92 10.47
CA GLY A 648 -0.40 17.21 9.85
C GLY A 648 -1.78 17.32 9.18
N SER A 649 -2.74 16.49 9.60
CA SER A 649 -4.14 16.54 9.16
C SER A 649 -4.99 17.36 10.11
N PHE A 650 -6.12 17.89 9.62
CA PHE A 650 -7.19 18.37 10.47
C PHE A 650 -7.86 17.21 11.21
N VAL A 651 -8.49 17.50 12.36
CA VAL A 651 -9.00 16.49 13.28
C VAL A 651 -10.51 16.61 13.51
N PRO A 652 -11.21 15.51 13.79
CA PRO A 652 -12.65 15.49 14.05
C PRO A 652 -12.99 16.06 15.44
N ALA A 653 -12.92 17.37 15.60
CA ALA A 653 -13.23 18.09 16.82
C ALA A 653 -13.78 19.49 16.50
N ALA A 654 -14.35 20.18 17.49
CA ALA A 654 -14.66 21.60 17.37
C ALA A 654 -13.39 22.44 17.51
N SER A 655 -12.52 22.09 18.45
CA SER A 655 -11.16 22.61 18.57
C SER A 655 -10.25 21.56 19.22
N ALA A 656 -8.94 21.62 18.94
CA ALA A 656 -7.98 20.71 19.53
C ALA A 656 -6.62 21.40 19.72
N ARG A 657 -6.01 21.19 20.90
CA ARG A 657 -4.63 21.51 21.20
C ARG A 657 -3.90 20.25 21.62
N ILE A 658 -2.89 19.89 20.87
CA ILE A 658 -2.20 18.59 21.00
C ILE A 658 -0.72 18.82 21.26
N GLY A 659 -0.29 18.55 22.49
CA GLY A 659 1.14 18.42 22.80
C GLY A 659 1.68 17.13 22.20
N VAL A 660 2.78 17.23 21.46
CA VAL A 660 3.40 16.09 20.76
C VAL A 660 3.62 14.91 21.70
N VAL A 661 3.25 13.73 21.26
CA VAL A 661 3.54 12.45 21.93
C VAL A 661 4.53 11.65 21.10
N ASP A 662 5.45 10.97 21.78
CA ASP A 662 6.50 10.17 21.15
C ASP A 662 5.99 8.79 20.72
N ARG A 663 5.06 8.22 21.48
CA ARG A 663 4.50 6.88 21.26
C ARG A 663 3.03 6.81 21.68
N ILE A 664 2.27 6.00 20.98
CA ILE A 664 0.92 5.61 21.39
C ILE A 664 0.92 4.11 21.65
N PHE A 665 0.63 3.73 22.88
CA PHE A 665 0.48 2.34 23.27
C PHE A 665 -0.99 2.01 23.51
N THR A 666 -1.42 0.83 23.07
CA THR A 666 -2.80 0.39 23.24
C THR A 666 -2.86 -1.03 23.75
N ARG A 667 -3.54 -1.21 24.88
CA ARG A 667 -4.00 -2.51 25.36
C ARG A 667 -5.52 -2.49 25.37
N ILE A 668 -6.15 -3.05 24.35
CA ILE A 668 -7.61 -3.07 24.15
C ILE A 668 -8.02 -4.50 23.86
N GLY A 669 -8.80 -5.12 24.77
CA GLY A 669 -9.43 -6.44 24.69
C GLY A 669 -8.68 -7.54 23.93
N ALA A 670 -8.39 -8.67 24.52
CA ALA A 670 -7.71 -9.77 23.84
C ALA A 670 -8.60 -10.37 22.74
N SER A 671 -8.05 -10.49 21.53
CA SER A 671 -8.45 -11.59 20.64
C SER A 671 -7.69 -12.82 21.12
N ASP A 672 -8.41 -13.90 21.41
CA ASP A 672 -7.81 -15.19 21.75
C ASP A 672 -6.82 -15.59 20.65
N ASP A 673 -5.53 -15.52 20.94
CA ASP A 673 -4.52 -16.13 20.10
C ASP A 673 -4.29 -17.58 20.52
N LEU A 674 -5.21 -18.44 20.10
CA LEU A 674 -5.16 -19.87 20.35
C LEU A 674 -3.91 -20.54 19.74
N SER A 675 -3.25 -19.88 18.78
CA SER A 675 -2.09 -20.42 18.06
C SER A 675 -0.82 -20.44 18.90
N ALA A 676 -0.68 -19.52 19.86
CA ALA A 676 0.50 -19.41 20.72
C ALA A 676 0.43 -20.28 22.00
N GLY A 677 -0.72 -20.94 22.30
CA GLY A 677 -0.88 -21.78 23.49
C GLY A 677 -0.76 -21.05 24.83
N GLN A 678 -0.77 -19.70 24.82
CA GLN A 678 -0.69 -18.88 26.03
C GLN A 678 -2.09 -18.54 26.54
N SER A 679 -2.25 -18.44 27.87
CA SER A 679 -3.51 -17.95 28.41
C SER A 679 -3.71 -16.47 28.09
N THR A 680 -4.97 -16.05 27.91
CA THR A 680 -5.35 -14.64 27.64
C THR A 680 -4.78 -13.70 28.70
N PHE A 681 -4.69 -14.13 29.94
CA PHE A 681 -4.09 -13.38 31.03
C PHE A 681 -2.57 -13.22 30.86
N MET A 682 -1.85 -14.26 30.42
CA MET A 682 -0.40 -14.16 30.20
C MET A 682 -0.09 -13.21 29.03
N VAL A 683 -0.86 -13.27 27.95
CA VAL A 683 -0.74 -12.33 26.81
C VAL A 683 -0.98 -10.89 27.30
N GLU A 684 -2.04 -10.67 28.09
CA GLU A 684 -2.33 -9.37 28.67
C GLU A 684 -1.17 -8.83 29.50
N MET A 685 -0.62 -9.65 30.39
CA MET A 685 0.49 -9.24 31.27
C MET A 685 1.78 -8.97 30.48
N THR A 686 2.02 -9.72 29.43
CA THR A 686 3.18 -9.49 28.55
C THR A 686 3.04 -8.15 27.82
N GLU A 687 1.86 -7.85 27.26
CA GLU A 687 1.60 -6.55 26.60
C GLU A 687 1.73 -5.38 27.58
N VAL A 688 1.17 -5.50 28.80
CA VAL A 688 1.30 -4.46 29.84
C VAL A 688 2.76 -4.28 30.26
N ALA A 689 3.50 -5.37 30.45
CA ALA A 689 4.92 -5.31 30.82
C ALA A 689 5.75 -4.62 29.74
N ASP A 690 5.45 -4.88 28.47
CA ASP A 690 6.09 -4.24 27.32
C ASP A 690 5.79 -2.73 27.28
N ILE A 691 4.54 -2.34 27.43
CA ILE A 691 4.13 -0.93 27.53
C ILE A 691 4.89 -0.22 28.64
N LEU A 692 4.92 -0.79 29.86
CA LEU A 692 5.55 -0.14 31.01
C LEU A 692 7.08 -0.03 30.91
N ARG A 693 7.73 -0.91 30.12
CA ARG A 693 9.18 -0.82 29.85
C ARG A 693 9.52 0.27 28.86
N HIS A 694 8.71 0.44 27.81
CA HIS A 694 9.04 1.29 26.67
C HIS A 694 8.35 2.67 26.70
N ALA A 695 7.32 2.84 27.55
CA ALA A 695 6.64 4.11 27.68
C ALA A 695 7.54 5.18 28.33
N THR A 696 7.38 6.40 27.86
CA THR A 696 8.05 7.58 28.40
C THR A 696 7.01 8.55 29.00
N LYS A 697 7.45 9.58 29.69
CA LYS A 697 6.58 10.66 30.18
C LYS A 697 5.84 11.41 29.07
N HIS A 698 6.27 11.26 27.82
CA HIS A 698 5.67 11.89 26.63
C HIS A 698 4.70 10.96 25.89
N SER A 699 4.62 9.69 26.29
CA SER A 699 3.76 8.70 25.67
C SER A 699 2.29 8.87 26.04
N LEU A 700 1.40 8.38 25.16
CA LEU A 700 -0.03 8.24 25.42
C LEU A 700 -0.37 6.74 25.55
N LEU A 701 -0.90 6.37 26.72
CA LEU A 701 -1.28 4.99 27.03
C LEU A 701 -2.80 4.83 26.99
N ILE A 702 -3.27 3.82 26.28
CA ILE A 702 -4.66 3.40 26.21
C ILE A 702 -4.76 1.99 26.82
N LEU A 703 -5.23 1.93 28.06
CA LEU A 703 -5.30 0.69 28.84
C LEU A 703 -6.77 0.33 29.12
N ASP A 704 -7.26 -0.73 28.52
CA ASP A 704 -8.67 -1.15 28.62
C ASP A 704 -8.79 -2.49 29.34
N GLU A 705 -9.52 -2.48 30.45
CA GLU A 705 -9.89 -3.65 31.26
C GLU A 705 -8.69 -4.50 31.76
N ILE A 706 -7.67 -3.88 32.29
CA ILE A 706 -6.49 -4.57 32.85
C ILE A 706 -6.89 -5.38 34.09
N GLY A 707 -6.38 -6.62 34.20
CA GLY A 707 -6.60 -7.53 35.29
C GLY A 707 -7.86 -8.38 35.23
N ARG A 708 -8.59 -8.36 34.09
CA ARG A 708 -9.86 -9.10 33.94
C ARG A 708 -9.69 -10.63 33.82
N GLY A 709 -8.51 -11.09 33.39
CA GLY A 709 -8.22 -12.50 33.09
C GLY A 709 -7.90 -13.37 34.29
N THR A 710 -7.99 -12.85 35.55
CA THR A 710 -7.65 -13.56 36.79
C THR A 710 -8.69 -13.35 37.89
N SER A 711 -8.40 -13.77 39.13
CA SER A 711 -9.31 -13.54 40.26
C SER A 711 -9.51 -12.05 40.53
N THR A 712 -10.68 -11.66 41.04
CA THR A 712 -11.07 -10.24 41.21
C THR A 712 -10.05 -9.46 42.05
N PHE A 713 -9.57 -10.00 43.15
CA PHE A 713 -8.62 -9.31 44.01
C PHE A 713 -7.22 -9.21 43.42
N ASP A 714 -6.72 -10.26 42.76
CA ASP A 714 -5.44 -10.22 42.09
C ASP A 714 -5.47 -9.23 40.90
N GLY A 715 -6.54 -9.29 40.09
CA GLY A 715 -6.74 -8.41 38.96
C GLY A 715 -6.82 -6.93 39.38
N MET A 716 -7.60 -6.63 40.42
CA MET A 716 -7.71 -5.29 40.98
C MET A 716 -6.37 -4.80 41.54
N SER A 717 -5.61 -5.66 42.23
CA SER A 717 -4.30 -5.31 42.79
C SER A 717 -3.30 -4.97 41.72
N ILE A 718 -3.28 -5.74 40.62
CA ILE A 718 -2.42 -5.47 39.45
C ILE A 718 -2.85 -4.17 38.76
N ALA A 719 -4.15 -3.99 38.50
CA ALA A 719 -4.67 -2.79 37.85
C ALA A 719 -4.33 -1.52 38.67
N ARG A 720 -4.47 -1.58 40.00
CA ARG A 720 -4.08 -0.50 40.88
C ARG A 720 -2.59 -0.21 40.84
N ALA A 721 -1.73 -1.21 40.89
CA ALA A 721 -0.28 -1.04 40.85
C ALA A 721 0.17 -0.44 39.48
N VAL A 722 -0.44 -0.84 38.35
CA VAL A 722 -0.20 -0.28 37.04
C VAL A 722 -0.60 1.21 36.99
N LEU A 723 -1.76 1.55 37.55
CA LEU A 723 -2.21 2.96 37.64
C LEU A 723 -1.26 3.80 38.47
N GLU A 724 -0.86 3.33 39.65
CA GLU A 724 0.08 4.01 40.53
C GLU A 724 1.44 4.24 39.84
N TYR A 725 1.93 3.23 39.10
CA TYR A 725 3.16 3.31 38.30
C TYR A 725 3.04 4.36 37.18
N CYS A 726 1.92 4.36 36.46
CA CYS A 726 1.68 5.32 35.35
C CYS A 726 1.53 6.77 35.85
N ALA A 727 0.93 6.95 37.03
CA ALA A 727 0.69 8.26 37.62
C ALA A 727 1.95 8.90 38.26
N ASP A 728 2.84 8.07 38.81
CA ASP A 728 4.05 8.56 39.49
C ASP A 728 5.04 9.17 38.49
N LYS A 729 5.26 10.49 38.63
CA LYS A 729 6.22 11.28 37.84
C LYS A 729 7.67 10.80 37.94
N LYS A 730 8.02 10.09 39.01
CA LYS A 730 9.38 9.58 39.23
C LYS A 730 9.60 8.24 38.55
N LEU A 731 8.51 7.47 38.33
CA LEU A 731 8.54 6.17 37.67
C LEU A 731 8.26 6.35 36.17
N LEU A 732 7.07 6.82 35.81
CA LEU A 732 6.68 6.99 34.40
C LEU A 732 6.08 8.38 34.13
N GLY A 733 4.96 8.72 34.75
CA GLY A 733 4.27 9.99 34.55
C GLY A 733 3.70 10.20 33.16
N ALA A 734 3.29 9.14 32.46
CA ALA A 734 2.72 9.17 31.13
C ALA A 734 1.24 9.59 31.15
N LYS A 735 0.77 10.13 30.02
CA LYS A 735 -0.65 10.39 29.79
C LYS A 735 -1.37 9.06 29.61
N THR A 736 -2.34 8.75 30.46
CA THR A 736 -2.98 7.42 30.49
C THR A 736 -4.50 7.55 30.51
N LEU A 737 -5.16 6.92 29.55
CA LEU A 737 -6.60 6.65 29.56
C LEU A 737 -6.78 5.19 30.03
N PHE A 738 -7.43 5.01 31.16
CA PHE A 738 -7.57 3.72 31.80
C PHE A 738 -9.06 3.37 31.99
N ALA A 739 -9.57 2.46 31.18
CA ALA A 739 -10.93 1.98 31.37
C ALA A 739 -10.95 0.74 32.27
N THR A 740 -11.87 0.73 33.25
CA THR A 740 -11.98 -0.35 34.22
C THR A 740 -13.42 -0.63 34.63
N HIS A 741 -13.64 -1.85 35.15
CA HIS A 741 -14.85 -2.25 35.84
C HIS A 741 -14.69 -2.27 37.37
N TYR A 742 -13.46 -2.06 37.85
CA TYR A 742 -13.18 -1.98 39.26
C TYR A 742 -13.54 -0.59 39.79
N HIS A 743 -14.70 -0.46 40.44
CA HIS A 743 -15.19 0.83 40.96
C HIS A 743 -14.30 1.34 42.11
N GLU A 744 -13.65 0.43 42.83
CA GLU A 744 -12.72 0.73 43.91
C GLU A 744 -11.54 1.58 43.47
N LEU A 745 -11.15 1.47 42.20
CA LEU A 745 -10.05 2.29 41.63
C LEU A 745 -10.41 3.76 41.52
N THR A 746 -11.68 4.14 41.58
CA THR A 746 -12.10 5.55 41.57
C THR A 746 -11.66 6.30 42.81
N GLU A 747 -11.39 5.60 43.95
CA GLU A 747 -10.84 6.23 45.14
C GLU A 747 -9.43 6.80 44.91
N LEU A 748 -8.72 6.38 43.91
CA LEU A 748 -7.37 6.84 43.57
C LEU A 748 -7.34 8.32 43.20
N GLU A 749 -8.42 8.92 42.73
CA GLU A 749 -8.53 10.37 42.49
C GLU A 749 -8.18 11.18 43.73
N ASN A 750 -8.58 10.68 44.95
CA ASN A 750 -8.31 11.34 46.20
C ASN A 750 -6.90 11.09 46.75
N THR A 751 -6.21 10.07 46.28
CA THR A 751 -4.92 9.59 46.81
C THR A 751 -3.74 9.78 45.88
N LEU A 752 -3.96 9.77 44.55
CA LEU A 752 -2.92 9.92 43.52
C LEU A 752 -3.01 11.28 42.83
N PRO A 753 -2.04 12.16 43.01
CA PRO A 753 -2.02 13.44 42.31
C PRO A 753 -1.98 13.26 40.78
N GLY A 754 -2.88 13.94 40.07
CA GLY A 754 -2.95 13.93 38.62
C GLY A 754 -3.82 12.80 38.06
N THR A 755 -4.66 12.20 38.90
CA THR A 755 -5.66 11.20 38.54
C THR A 755 -7.05 11.82 38.61
N VAL A 756 -7.87 11.64 37.58
CA VAL A 756 -9.24 12.16 37.46
C VAL A 756 -10.18 11.03 37.05
N ASN A 757 -11.36 11.01 37.66
CA ASN A 757 -12.39 10.04 37.30
C ASN A 757 -13.35 10.58 36.25
N TYR A 758 -13.70 9.71 35.32
CA TYR A 758 -14.75 9.93 34.34
C TYR A 758 -15.68 8.73 34.33
N ASN A 759 -16.94 8.97 34.00
CA ASN A 759 -17.89 7.92 33.73
C ASN A 759 -18.70 8.19 32.46
N ILE A 760 -19.41 7.18 31.96
CA ILE A 760 -20.32 7.36 30.84
C ILE A 760 -21.70 7.68 31.36
N ALA A 761 -22.24 8.83 30.90
CA ALA A 761 -23.59 9.26 31.28
C ALA A 761 -24.66 8.27 30.86
N VAL A 762 -25.55 7.94 31.79
CA VAL A 762 -26.65 7.00 31.63
C VAL A 762 -27.94 7.69 31.99
N LYS A 763 -28.98 7.52 31.15
CA LYS A 763 -30.34 8.01 31.46
C LYS A 763 -31.23 6.81 31.77
N THR A 764 -31.84 6.82 32.93
CA THR A 764 -32.84 5.84 33.33
C THR A 764 -34.22 6.30 32.91
N ARG A 765 -34.98 5.42 32.21
CA ARG A 765 -36.36 5.68 31.83
C ARG A 765 -37.23 4.52 32.35
N GLY A 766 -37.74 4.66 33.57
CA GLY A 766 -38.41 3.57 34.29
C GLY A 766 -37.40 2.44 34.62
N GLU A 767 -37.66 1.23 34.12
CA GLU A 767 -36.76 0.08 34.25
C GLU A 767 -35.73 -0.05 33.12
N ASP A 768 -35.80 0.84 32.11
CA ASP A 768 -34.88 0.78 30.97
C ASP A 768 -33.76 1.81 31.11
N ILE A 769 -32.57 1.42 30.59
CA ILE A 769 -31.37 2.25 30.63
C ILE A 769 -30.99 2.62 29.21
N ILE A 770 -30.72 3.91 28.99
CA ILE A 770 -30.23 4.48 27.74
C ILE A 770 -28.83 5.00 27.99
N PHE A 771 -27.84 4.44 27.28
CA PHE A 771 -26.46 4.92 27.30
C PHE A 771 -26.35 6.17 26.41
N LEU A 772 -26.03 7.31 27.02
CA LEU A 772 -25.92 8.56 26.30
C LEU A 772 -24.60 8.69 25.53
N ARG A 773 -23.65 7.79 25.76
CA ARG A 773 -22.32 7.80 25.12
C ARG A 773 -21.52 9.09 25.37
N LYS A 774 -21.91 9.86 26.38
CA LYS A 774 -21.22 11.09 26.81
C LYS A 774 -20.36 10.79 28.02
N ILE A 775 -19.10 11.17 27.94
CA ILE A 775 -18.13 11.10 29.04
C ILE A 775 -18.35 12.31 29.93
N VAL A 776 -18.51 12.09 31.24
CA VAL A 776 -18.71 13.14 32.23
C VAL A 776 -17.76 12.94 33.41
N PRO A 777 -17.33 14.03 34.10
CA PRO A 777 -16.48 13.92 35.29
C PRO A 777 -17.18 13.15 36.41
N GLY A 778 -16.37 12.46 37.27
CA GLY A 778 -16.81 11.67 38.40
C GLY A 778 -16.81 10.17 38.17
N GLY A 779 -16.86 9.38 39.24
CA GLY A 779 -16.94 7.91 39.17
C GLY A 779 -18.37 7.42 38.98
N ALA A 780 -18.54 6.22 38.42
CA ALA A 780 -19.85 5.56 38.35
C ALA A 780 -20.18 4.89 39.69
N ASP A 781 -21.32 5.22 40.28
CA ASP A 781 -21.75 4.69 41.58
C ASP A 781 -22.35 3.27 41.51
N ARG A 782 -22.65 2.75 40.33
CA ARG A 782 -23.32 1.45 40.11
C ARG A 782 -22.78 0.68 38.88
N SER A 783 -22.78 -0.64 38.98
CA SER A 783 -22.58 -1.50 37.83
C SER A 783 -23.89 -1.69 37.07
N TYR A 784 -23.84 -1.72 35.75
CA TYR A 784 -25.00 -1.88 34.86
C TYR A 784 -24.96 -3.23 34.11
N GLY A 785 -24.25 -4.23 34.61
CA GLY A 785 -24.06 -5.51 33.92
C GLY A 785 -25.37 -6.27 33.68
N ILE A 786 -26.30 -6.26 34.66
CA ILE A 786 -27.60 -6.94 34.53
C ILE A 786 -28.49 -6.26 33.49
N GLU A 787 -28.43 -4.94 33.42
CA GLU A 787 -29.19 -4.14 32.42
C GLU A 787 -28.65 -4.36 31.03
N VAL A 788 -27.35 -4.47 30.86
CA VAL A 788 -26.74 -4.83 29.57
C VAL A 788 -27.15 -6.25 29.17
N ALA A 789 -27.19 -7.20 30.12
CA ALA A 789 -27.67 -8.54 29.86
C ALA A 789 -29.15 -8.58 29.41
N LYS A 790 -30.00 -7.71 29.98
CA LYS A 790 -31.39 -7.52 29.54
C LYS A 790 -31.45 -6.99 28.10
N LEU A 791 -30.63 -5.96 27.77
CA LEU A 791 -30.54 -5.43 26.41
C LEU A 791 -30.02 -6.45 25.40
N ALA A 792 -29.17 -7.36 25.83
CA ALA A 792 -28.65 -8.46 25.00
C ALA A 792 -29.67 -9.58 24.76
N GLY A 793 -30.86 -9.50 25.38
CA GLY A 793 -31.96 -10.46 25.18
C GLY A 793 -31.90 -11.70 26.09
N LEU A 794 -31.20 -11.64 27.23
CA LEU A 794 -31.31 -12.73 28.22
C LEU A 794 -32.74 -12.87 28.74
N PRO A 795 -33.20 -14.11 29.00
CA PRO A 795 -34.58 -14.33 29.49
C PRO A 795 -34.87 -13.59 30.81
N ASP A 796 -36.05 -13.00 30.92
CA ASP A 796 -36.45 -12.19 32.09
C ASP A 796 -36.29 -12.88 33.42
N LYS A 797 -36.55 -14.23 33.49
CA LYS A 797 -36.36 -15.04 34.68
C LYS A 797 -34.91 -15.07 35.17
N VAL A 798 -33.95 -15.07 34.24
CA VAL A 798 -32.51 -15.02 34.52
C VAL A 798 -32.13 -13.64 35.06
N ILE A 799 -32.67 -12.59 34.42
CA ILE A 799 -32.46 -11.20 34.84
C ILE A 799 -32.99 -10.94 36.25
N GLN A 800 -34.21 -11.40 36.55
CA GLN A 800 -34.81 -11.26 37.89
C GLN A 800 -33.97 -12.00 38.93
N ARG A 801 -33.51 -13.23 38.65
CA ARG A 801 -32.67 -13.98 39.61
C ARG A 801 -31.33 -13.31 39.81
N ALA A 802 -30.71 -12.79 38.74
CA ALA A 802 -29.45 -12.06 38.81
C ALA A 802 -29.57 -10.81 39.71
N LYS A 803 -30.66 -10.06 39.64
CA LYS A 803 -30.96 -8.92 40.53
C LYS A 803 -31.05 -9.34 41.99
N THR A 804 -31.75 -10.45 42.26
CA THR A 804 -31.85 -10.99 43.64
C THR A 804 -30.49 -11.44 44.18
N VAL A 805 -29.72 -12.17 43.35
CA VAL A 805 -28.36 -12.61 43.75
C VAL A 805 -27.45 -11.42 44.02
N LEU A 806 -27.53 -10.36 43.21
CA LEU A 806 -26.72 -9.15 43.43
C LEU A 806 -27.05 -8.51 44.77
N GLN A 807 -28.33 -8.42 45.15
CA GLN A 807 -28.74 -7.91 46.45
C GLN A 807 -28.23 -8.80 47.61
N GLU A 808 -28.34 -10.15 47.48
CA GLU A 808 -27.81 -11.09 48.44
C GLU A 808 -26.29 -10.89 48.68
N LEU A 809 -25.51 -10.70 47.57
CA LEU A 809 -24.05 -10.47 47.62
C LEU A 809 -23.67 -9.09 48.20
N GLU A 810 -24.44 -8.05 47.92
CA GLU A 810 -24.21 -6.71 48.49
C GLU A 810 -24.46 -6.70 50.01
N GLU A 811 -25.50 -7.40 50.47
CA GLU A 811 -25.80 -7.58 51.90
C GLU A 811 -24.72 -8.41 52.64
N GLU A 812 -24.19 -9.46 52.03
CA GLU A 812 -23.15 -10.32 52.64
C GLU A 812 -21.81 -9.58 52.78
N ASN A 813 -21.45 -8.72 51.81
CA ASN A 813 -20.14 -8.05 51.80
C ASN A 813 -20.10 -6.73 52.60
N GLY A 814 -21.19 -6.40 53.31
CA GLY A 814 -21.25 -5.25 54.20
C GLY A 814 -21.01 -3.89 53.51
N VAL A 815 -21.24 -3.84 52.20
CA VAL A 815 -21.23 -2.58 51.46
C VAL A 815 -22.41 -1.77 51.93
N PRO A 816 -22.24 -0.57 52.56
CA PRO A 816 -23.36 0.23 53.03
C PRO A 816 -24.29 0.46 51.87
N CYS A 817 -25.55 0.00 52.00
CA CYS A 817 -26.61 0.46 51.10
C CYS A 817 -26.65 1.98 51.24
N VAL A 818 -26.04 2.67 50.29
CA VAL A 818 -26.11 4.12 50.20
C VAL A 818 -27.57 4.43 49.96
N ALA A 819 -28.27 4.86 51.01
CA ALA A 819 -29.62 5.36 50.87
C ALA A 819 -29.64 6.38 49.69
N PRO A 820 -30.71 6.38 48.88
CA PRO A 820 -30.76 7.27 47.74
C PRO A 820 -30.49 8.71 48.19
N ARG A 821 -29.29 9.17 47.91
CA ARG A 821 -29.01 10.61 47.97
C ARG A 821 -30.03 11.27 47.08
N LYS A 822 -30.78 12.21 47.64
CA LYS A 822 -31.74 13.01 46.89
C LYS A 822 -31.13 13.48 45.58
N GLU A 823 -31.87 13.32 44.53
CA GLU A 823 -31.64 13.65 43.10
C GLU A 823 -31.22 15.13 42.92
N ASN A 824 -30.07 15.58 43.43
CA ASN A 824 -29.64 16.96 43.21
C ASN A 824 -28.33 17.11 42.46
N ASP A 825 -27.60 15.99 42.13
CA ASP A 825 -26.30 16.12 41.43
C ASP A 825 -26.21 15.29 40.14
N GLN A 826 -27.27 14.60 39.71
CA GLN A 826 -27.35 14.16 38.31
C GLN A 826 -27.88 15.33 37.50
N VAL A 827 -27.01 16.05 36.82
CA VAL A 827 -27.36 17.00 35.80
C VAL A 827 -28.16 16.23 34.72
N SER A 828 -29.50 16.36 34.79
CA SER A 828 -30.36 15.79 33.74
C SER A 828 -29.99 16.45 32.43
N LEU A 829 -29.88 15.70 31.35
CA LEU A 829 -29.64 16.27 30.01
C LEU A 829 -30.73 17.28 29.65
N ASP A 830 -31.94 17.11 30.22
CA ASP A 830 -33.04 18.09 30.08
C ASP A 830 -32.63 19.41 30.73
N ALA A 831 -31.92 19.41 31.87
CA ALA A 831 -31.43 20.64 32.51
C ALA A 831 -30.23 21.25 31.76
N LEU A 832 -29.40 20.48 31.07
CA LEU A 832 -28.31 20.97 30.18
C LEU A 832 -28.90 21.60 28.91
N GLY A 833 -29.86 20.95 28.28
CA GLY A 833 -30.56 21.47 27.10
C GLY A 833 -31.40 22.70 27.45
N GLU A 834 -32.14 22.69 28.57
CA GLU A 834 -32.91 23.83 29.07
C GLU A 834 -31.99 24.99 29.49
N GLY A 835 -30.85 24.71 30.15
CA GLY A 835 -29.88 25.71 30.56
C GLY A 835 -29.23 26.41 29.37
N GLU A 836 -28.79 25.68 28.39
CA GLU A 836 -28.23 26.23 27.14
C GLU A 836 -29.24 27.05 26.35
N VAL A 837 -30.47 26.59 26.28
CA VAL A 837 -31.55 27.28 25.57
C VAL A 837 -31.93 28.54 26.33
N LEU A 838 -32.02 28.51 27.67
CA LEU A 838 -32.28 29.65 28.49
C LEU A 838 -31.16 30.71 28.39
N ASP A 839 -29.92 30.28 28.37
CA ASP A 839 -28.79 31.21 28.19
C ASP A 839 -28.71 31.75 26.74
N ALA A 840 -29.03 30.98 25.75
CA ALA A 840 -29.14 31.43 24.38
C ALA A 840 -30.29 32.46 24.20
N ILE A 841 -31.42 32.25 24.86
CA ILE A 841 -32.53 33.21 24.90
C ILE A 841 -32.13 34.51 25.62
N ARG A 842 -31.43 34.42 26.76
CA ARG A 842 -30.94 35.59 27.50
C ARG A 842 -29.94 36.44 26.72
N ARG A 843 -29.13 35.84 25.87
CA ARG A 843 -28.11 36.52 25.04
C ARG A 843 -28.69 37.00 23.69
N CYS A 844 -29.88 36.58 23.34
CA CYS A 844 -30.51 36.89 22.05
C CYS A 844 -30.97 38.35 22.01
N GLN A 845 -30.42 39.12 21.09
CA GLN A 845 -30.86 40.52 20.84
C GLN A 845 -32.02 40.48 19.82
N VAL A 846 -33.24 40.27 20.31
CA VAL A 846 -34.46 40.10 19.51
C VAL A 846 -34.71 41.27 18.56
N GLU A 847 -34.28 42.47 18.93
CA GLU A 847 -34.48 43.72 18.19
C GLU A 847 -33.62 43.79 16.90
N THR A 848 -32.59 42.94 16.76
CA THR A 848 -31.71 42.93 15.58
C THR A 848 -32.00 41.79 14.62
N LEU A 849 -32.96 40.91 14.94
CA LEU A 849 -33.28 39.72 14.15
C LEU A 849 -34.32 39.98 13.08
N THR A 850 -34.10 39.43 11.90
CA THR A 850 -35.18 39.34 10.89
C THR A 850 -36.18 38.22 11.27
N PRO A 851 -37.45 38.31 10.78
CA PRO A 851 -38.46 37.27 11.06
C PRO A 851 -38.00 35.85 10.74
N LEU A 852 -37.22 35.66 9.67
CA LEU A 852 -36.72 34.35 9.24
C LEU A 852 -35.62 33.84 10.22
N GLU A 853 -34.74 34.70 10.68
CA GLU A 853 -33.72 34.34 11.67
C GLU A 853 -34.33 34.01 13.03
N ALA A 854 -35.36 34.77 13.45
CA ALA A 854 -36.10 34.47 14.67
C ALA A 854 -36.78 33.08 14.60
N MET A 855 -37.41 32.75 13.48
CA MET A 855 -38.02 31.44 13.28
C MET A 855 -36.99 30.30 13.30
N ASN A 856 -35.83 30.47 12.67
CA ASN A 856 -34.77 29.47 12.69
C ASN A 856 -34.19 29.27 14.09
N LEU A 857 -34.02 30.34 14.87
CA LEU A 857 -33.58 30.26 16.28
C LEU A 857 -34.60 29.51 17.14
N ILE A 858 -35.90 29.86 17.02
CA ILE A 858 -36.95 29.20 17.77
C ILE A 858 -37.02 27.72 17.40
N TYR A 859 -36.91 27.38 16.11
CA TYR A 859 -36.89 26.00 15.66
C TYR A 859 -35.67 25.21 16.21
N GLY A 860 -34.49 25.82 16.21
CA GLY A 860 -33.27 25.25 16.80
C GLY A 860 -33.40 25.08 18.34
N TRP A 861 -34.00 26.01 19.06
CA TRP A 861 -34.29 25.87 20.48
C TRP A 861 -35.29 24.78 20.77
N LYS A 862 -36.36 24.69 19.96
CA LYS A 862 -37.34 23.60 20.07
C LYS A 862 -36.71 22.21 19.85
N GLN A 863 -35.82 22.07 18.88
CA GLN A 863 -35.08 20.80 18.67
C GLN A 863 -34.15 20.41 19.83
N LYS A 864 -33.62 21.40 20.55
CA LYS A 864 -32.79 21.16 21.73
C LYS A 864 -33.60 20.80 22.99
N LEU A 865 -34.89 21.13 23.00
CA LEU A 865 -35.80 20.86 24.12
C LEU A 865 -36.66 19.61 23.92
N THR A 866 -36.68 19.03 22.70
CA THR A 866 -37.28 17.75 22.35
C THR A 866 -36.28 16.65 22.27
#